data_b0632b3dfd1c54d37e9b5786a5d12561
#
_entry.id   b0632b3dfd1c54d37e9b5786a5d12561
#
_cell.length_a   1.000
_cell.length_b   1.000
_cell.length_c   1.000
_cell.angle_alpha   90.00
_cell.angle_beta   90.00
_cell.angle_gamma   90.00
#
_symmetry.space_group_name_H-M   'P 1'
#
loop_
_entity.id
_entity.type
_entity.pdbx_description
1 polymer ?
#
loop_
_entity_poly.entity_id
_entity_poly.type
_entity_poly.pdbx_seq_one_letter_code
_entity_poly.pdbx_strand_id
1 'polypeptide(L)'
;MAEQETTDTCVLPNMPALPTDAETLSRDMRHYLEYHLGRFLGCDRFYLYESLTYTIRDRIMSDWRNTWCLYKRDGVRRTHYLSLEFLIGRSLGNHLLNLELEQPVNEAVKDFAITLEEIEDTEPDAGLGNGGLGRLAACFLDSCATLGLPVTGYGLRYEYGMFHQHIENGYQIEDPDHWMRDGHPWEVERPEYTQVVKFGGRVEHFIDLQHKPHSRWVDTEDVLAVPYDVPVSGYRNKIVNTLRLWSGSATAAFNLNEFNAGDYAESVASKNEAENITMVLYPNDASENGKELRLRQQYFLTSASLQDVFRQWGDRPLSEFADRNVFQLNDTHPSIAVAEMMRILLDDADKRLQWNEAWSITCRCMAYTNHTLLPEALERWPVRLFKCLLPRLLEIIYEINGRFLAEVRQHWPGDNDRVRRMSLIEEGPDPQVRMAWLAIVGSFSVNGVAALHSELLTEGLFKDFYELWPEKFNNKTNGVTPRRWLAMANPHLADLLTEKLGDGWQADLARLANLRQLAENGDRAFIERWQLIRQHNKQRLAALVEAQTGVTFDPNSLFDIQVKRIHEYKRQLLNVLHVIHLYNRIRNGETNDWVNRCVLIGGKAAPGYQRAKEIIKLINNVAGVINNDPAVGDRLKLVFLPNYGVTKMMSICPAADLSEQISTAGKEASGTGNMKFMMNGAITIGTYDGANIEIMDAVGEDNFFLFGLKADEVKALRGSYNPQQYIDGDPSLAQVISLLESDHFSGMEPGLFRGIIDGIRSPDDPWVTLADFRSYIEAQQRAEAAWRDQERWTRMSVRNCASSGGFSTDRTIGEYNSDIWHLDPLV
;
A
#
# COMPACT_ATOMS: atom_id res chain seq x y z
N MET A 1 -45.95 29.07 2.87
CA MET A 1 -45.89 28.53 4.23
C MET A 1 -44.41 28.26 4.48
N ALA A 2 -43.79 29.02 5.38
CA ALA A 2 -42.37 28.91 5.70
C ALA A 2 -42.14 27.58 6.43
N GLU A 3 -41.33 26.73 5.87
CA GLU A 3 -40.78 25.59 6.59
C GLU A 3 -39.81 26.11 7.63
N GLN A 4 -40.10 25.80 8.87
CA GLN A 4 -39.22 26.05 9.99
C GLN A 4 -37.94 25.21 9.83
N GLU A 5 -36.80 25.88 9.68
CA GLU A 5 -35.48 25.33 9.93
C GLU A 5 -35.44 24.78 11.36
N THR A 6 -35.52 23.49 11.52
CA THR A 6 -35.17 22.83 12.78
C THR A 6 -33.67 22.80 12.90
N THR A 7 -33.07 23.87 13.40
CA THR A 7 -31.75 23.86 14.00
C THR A 7 -31.82 23.14 15.34
N ASP A 8 -32.02 21.83 15.31
CA ASP A 8 -31.85 20.97 16.47
C ASP A 8 -30.36 20.63 16.59
N THR A 9 -29.54 21.61 16.95
CA THR A 9 -28.21 21.36 17.46
C THR A 9 -28.33 20.91 18.91
N CYS A 10 -28.69 19.64 19.12
CA CYS A 10 -28.53 19.00 20.42
C CYS A 10 -27.02 18.93 20.74
N VAL A 11 -26.53 19.98 21.39
CA VAL A 11 -25.17 20.00 21.92
C VAL A 11 -25.15 19.10 23.16
N LEU A 12 -24.77 17.84 22.97
CA LEU A 12 -24.55 16.94 24.09
C LEU A 12 -23.49 17.55 25.02
N PRO A 13 -23.73 17.57 26.35
CA PRO A 13 -22.74 18.05 27.29
C PRO A 13 -21.43 17.25 27.16
N ASN A 14 -20.29 17.88 27.38
CA ASN A 14 -19.01 17.18 27.38
C ASN A 14 -18.99 16.15 28.52
N MET A 15 -18.85 14.88 28.16
CA MET A 15 -18.54 13.84 29.12
C MET A 15 -17.08 13.99 29.58
N PRO A 16 -16.79 13.76 30.87
CA PRO A 16 -15.41 13.72 31.33
C PRO A 16 -14.65 12.60 30.61
N ALA A 17 -13.35 12.79 30.40
CA ALA A 17 -12.49 11.75 29.84
C ALA A 17 -12.56 10.49 30.73
N LEU A 18 -12.65 9.32 30.10
CA LEU A 18 -12.67 8.05 30.83
C LEU A 18 -11.27 7.77 31.41
N PRO A 19 -11.22 7.28 32.67
CA PRO A 19 -9.95 6.88 33.27
C PRO A 19 -9.23 5.79 32.48
N THR A 20 -7.91 5.75 32.57
CA THR A 20 -7.04 4.85 31.81
C THR A 20 -6.20 3.93 32.68
N ASP A 21 -6.51 3.87 33.98
CA ASP A 21 -5.87 2.96 34.93
C ASP A 21 -6.35 1.51 34.73
N ALA A 22 -5.50 0.57 35.12
CA ALA A 22 -5.73 -0.86 34.90
C ALA A 22 -7.03 -1.38 35.53
N GLU A 23 -7.40 -0.90 36.71
CA GLU A 23 -8.61 -1.34 37.43
C GLU A 23 -9.88 -0.91 36.64
N THR A 24 -9.89 0.35 36.18
CA THR A 24 -10.99 0.86 35.36
C THR A 24 -11.09 0.13 34.03
N LEU A 25 -9.96 -0.09 33.35
CA LEU A 25 -9.94 -0.84 32.08
C LEU A 25 -10.46 -2.27 32.25
N SER A 26 -10.01 -3.00 33.28
CA SER A 26 -10.50 -4.36 33.59
C SER A 26 -12.01 -4.37 33.88
N ARG A 27 -12.50 -3.40 34.66
CA ARG A 27 -13.94 -3.27 34.96
C ARG A 27 -14.75 -2.99 33.67
N ASP A 28 -14.27 -2.11 32.80
CA ASP A 28 -14.97 -1.76 31.56
C ASP A 28 -14.97 -2.93 30.58
N MET A 29 -13.90 -3.70 30.48
CA MET A 29 -13.87 -4.97 29.73
C MET A 29 -14.93 -5.94 30.25
N ARG A 30 -15.05 -6.13 31.58
CA ARG A 30 -16.12 -6.96 32.17
C ARG A 30 -17.49 -6.43 31.84
N HIS A 31 -17.70 -5.10 31.89
CA HIS A 31 -18.96 -4.48 31.51
C HIS A 31 -19.34 -4.83 30.06
N TYR A 32 -18.40 -4.70 29.11
CA TYR A 32 -18.66 -5.09 27.73
C TYR A 32 -18.95 -6.58 27.59
N LEU A 33 -18.19 -7.46 28.25
CA LEU A 33 -18.44 -8.89 28.22
C LEU A 33 -19.84 -9.24 28.72
N GLU A 34 -20.23 -8.73 29.91
CA GLU A 34 -21.48 -9.12 30.56
C GLU A 34 -22.71 -8.45 29.95
N TYR A 35 -22.68 -7.14 29.76
CA TYR A 35 -23.85 -6.35 29.41
C TYR A 35 -24.00 -6.05 27.92
N HIS A 36 -22.93 -6.10 27.17
CA HIS A 36 -22.98 -5.84 25.72
C HIS A 36 -22.87 -7.11 24.87
N LEU A 37 -21.93 -8.00 25.22
CA LEU A 37 -21.69 -9.24 24.49
C LEU A 37 -22.44 -10.46 25.11
N GLY A 38 -23.04 -10.31 26.31
CA GLY A 38 -23.83 -11.36 26.96
C GLY A 38 -23.03 -12.60 27.38
N ARG A 39 -21.75 -12.41 27.75
CA ARG A 39 -20.84 -13.51 28.10
C ARG A 39 -20.58 -13.55 29.59
N PHE A 40 -21.20 -14.53 30.26
CA PHE A 40 -21.13 -14.68 31.73
C PHE A 40 -20.18 -15.78 32.21
N LEU A 41 -19.86 -16.76 31.37
CA LEU A 41 -19.04 -17.93 31.72
C LEU A 41 -18.11 -18.28 30.53
N GLY A 42 -16.81 -18.42 30.82
CA GLY A 42 -15.81 -18.82 29.83
C GLY A 42 -15.49 -17.71 28.83
N CYS A 43 -14.29 -17.18 28.89
CA CYS A 43 -13.88 -16.11 27.98
C CYS A 43 -13.16 -16.71 26.78
N ASP A 44 -13.83 -16.80 25.64
CA ASP A 44 -13.19 -17.02 24.35
C ASP A 44 -12.33 -15.80 24.02
N ARG A 45 -11.15 -16.03 23.44
CA ARG A 45 -10.19 -14.98 23.06
C ARG A 45 -10.82 -13.91 22.17
N PHE A 46 -11.73 -14.30 21.29
CA PHE A 46 -12.45 -13.40 20.41
C PHE A 46 -13.27 -12.36 21.20
N TYR A 47 -14.05 -12.79 22.20
CA TYR A 47 -14.84 -11.86 23.01
C TYR A 47 -13.98 -10.99 23.93
N LEU A 48 -12.83 -11.49 24.37
CA LEU A 48 -11.85 -10.68 25.10
C LEU A 48 -11.27 -9.58 24.18
N TYR A 49 -10.94 -9.92 22.94
CA TYR A 49 -10.52 -8.95 21.93
C TYR A 49 -11.60 -7.89 21.69
N GLU A 50 -12.86 -8.29 21.45
CA GLU A 50 -13.95 -7.33 21.24
C GLU A 50 -14.16 -6.42 22.45
N SER A 51 -14.20 -6.98 23.66
CA SER A 51 -14.42 -6.20 24.88
C SER A 51 -13.29 -5.20 25.13
N LEU A 52 -12.03 -5.61 24.91
CA LEU A 52 -10.88 -4.71 24.99
C LEU A 52 -10.97 -3.62 23.91
N THR A 53 -11.29 -3.99 22.67
CA THR A 53 -11.43 -3.03 21.57
C THR A 53 -12.49 -1.98 21.87
N TYR A 54 -13.67 -2.36 22.34
CA TYR A 54 -14.71 -1.39 22.73
C TYR A 54 -14.24 -0.51 23.89
N THR A 55 -13.56 -1.09 24.89
CA THR A 55 -12.98 -0.35 26.02
C THR A 55 -11.99 0.74 25.55
N ILE A 56 -11.11 0.41 24.61
CA ILE A 56 -10.14 1.37 24.05
C ILE A 56 -10.83 2.37 23.13
N ARG A 57 -11.79 1.90 22.30
CA ARG A 57 -12.56 2.77 21.39
C ARG A 57 -13.31 3.88 22.15
N ASP A 58 -13.85 3.61 23.32
CA ASP A 58 -14.51 4.61 24.15
C ASP A 58 -13.56 5.77 24.52
N ARG A 59 -12.28 5.47 24.81
CA ARG A 59 -11.29 6.48 25.10
C ARG A 59 -10.96 7.33 23.87
N ILE A 60 -10.95 6.70 22.69
CA ILE A 60 -10.74 7.37 21.40
C ILE A 60 -11.91 8.30 21.03
N MET A 61 -13.16 7.93 21.34
CA MET A 61 -14.37 8.64 20.91
C MET A 61 -14.41 10.10 21.37
N SER A 62 -13.93 10.39 22.58
CA SER A 62 -13.86 11.78 23.09
C SER A 62 -12.90 12.63 22.27
N ASP A 63 -11.72 12.13 21.99
CA ASP A 63 -10.71 12.83 21.21
C ASP A 63 -11.09 12.93 19.74
N TRP A 64 -11.74 11.90 19.19
CA TRP A 64 -12.29 11.93 17.83
C TRP A 64 -13.35 13.01 17.66
N ARG A 65 -14.32 13.10 18.60
CA ARG A 65 -15.30 14.17 18.62
C ARG A 65 -14.64 15.56 18.70
N ASN A 66 -13.64 15.71 19.55
CA ASN A 66 -12.92 16.97 19.69
C ASN A 66 -12.21 17.35 18.39
N THR A 67 -11.53 16.42 17.75
CA THR A 67 -10.88 16.61 16.45
C THR A 67 -11.90 17.02 15.38
N TRP A 68 -13.06 16.35 15.34
CA TRP A 68 -14.13 16.71 14.41
C TRP A 68 -14.69 18.12 14.64
N CYS A 69 -14.80 18.56 15.89
CA CYS A 69 -15.17 19.95 16.20
C CYS A 69 -14.10 20.94 15.72
N LEU A 70 -12.80 20.57 15.81
CA LEU A 70 -11.73 21.41 15.26
C LEU A 70 -11.84 21.56 13.74
N TYR A 71 -12.18 20.50 13.02
CA TYR A 71 -12.41 20.55 11.56
C TYR A 71 -13.50 21.51 11.13
N LYS A 72 -14.48 21.77 12.00
CA LYS A 72 -15.61 22.69 11.71
C LYS A 72 -15.29 24.17 11.98
N ARG A 73 -14.12 24.48 12.54
CA ARG A 73 -13.72 25.90 12.75
C ARG A 73 -13.59 26.60 11.41
N ASP A 74 -14.00 27.87 11.40
CA ASP A 74 -13.84 28.69 10.21
C ASP A 74 -12.35 28.80 9.83
N GLY A 75 -12.10 28.66 8.55
CA GLY A 75 -10.76 28.82 8.03
C GLY A 75 -9.92 27.55 7.94
N VAL A 76 -10.33 26.43 8.52
CA VAL A 76 -9.54 25.19 8.43
C VAL A 76 -9.51 24.67 7.00
N ARG A 77 -8.31 24.55 6.43
CA ARG A 77 -8.02 23.86 5.18
C ARG A 77 -7.88 22.37 5.46
N ARG A 78 -8.40 21.51 4.59
CA ARG A 78 -8.41 20.05 4.77
C ARG A 78 -7.92 19.32 3.54
N THR A 79 -7.29 18.18 3.75
CA THR A 79 -6.95 17.25 2.66
C THR A 79 -7.82 16.00 2.75
N HIS A 80 -8.30 15.58 1.57
CA HIS A 80 -9.07 14.38 1.33
C HIS A 80 -8.20 13.41 0.55
N TYR A 81 -7.71 12.35 1.22
CA TYR A 81 -6.81 11.37 0.63
C TYR A 81 -7.62 10.23 0.03
N LEU A 82 -7.75 10.19 -1.30
CA LEU A 82 -8.52 9.18 -2.02
C LEU A 82 -7.62 8.02 -2.42
N SER A 83 -7.90 6.84 -1.90
CA SER A 83 -7.15 5.63 -2.23
C SER A 83 -8.08 4.42 -2.34
N LEU A 84 -7.83 3.59 -3.36
CA LEU A 84 -8.55 2.33 -3.51
C LEU A 84 -8.10 1.28 -2.47
N GLU A 85 -6.93 1.49 -1.86
CA GLU A 85 -6.33 0.61 -0.87
C GLU A 85 -5.92 1.35 0.41
N PHE A 86 -6.21 0.73 1.56
CA PHE A 86 -5.64 1.09 2.86
C PHE A 86 -5.22 -0.20 3.59
N LEU A 87 -3.97 -0.58 3.48
CA LEU A 87 -3.44 -1.80 4.12
C LEU A 87 -3.10 -1.52 5.58
N ILE A 88 -4.13 -1.45 6.42
CA ILE A 88 -4.04 -1.05 7.83
C ILE A 88 -3.33 -2.12 8.65
N GLY A 89 -3.67 -3.40 8.47
CA GLY A 89 -3.28 -4.46 9.37
C GLY A 89 -4.07 -4.41 10.68
N ARG A 90 -3.53 -4.95 11.77
CA ARG A 90 -4.11 -4.88 13.11
C ARG A 90 -4.05 -3.47 13.68
N SER A 91 -5.10 -3.03 14.36
CA SER A 91 -5.24 -1.66 14.88
C SER A 91 -5.02 -1.55 16.39
N LEU A 92 -5.30 -2.61 17.17
CA LEU A 92 -5.26 -2.59 18.63
C LEU A 92 -3.91 -2.08 19.16
N GLY A 93 -2.82 -2.76 18.84
CA GLY A 93 -1.49 -2.37 19.30
C GLY A 93 -1.08 -0.96 18.86
N ASN A 94 -1.51 -0.52 17.65
CA ASN A 94 -1.24 0.85 17.20
C ASN A 94 -1.96 1.90 18.05
N HIS A 95 -3.22 1.66 18.42
CA HIS A 95 -3.94 2.56 19.30
C HIS A 95 -3.37 2.54 20.72
N LEU A 96 -2.99 1.37 21.24
CA LEU A 96 -2.37 1.26 22.55
C LEU A 96 -1.06 2.06 22.63
N LEU A 97 -0.20 1.95 21.64
CA LEU A 97 1.05 2.73 21.55
C LEU A 97 0.75 4.23 21.47
N ASN A 98 -0.15 4.65 20.58
CA ASN A 98 -0.44 6.05 20.33
C ASN A 98 -1.09 6.75 21.53
N LEU A 99 -1.89 6.02 22.31
CA LEU A 99 -2.59 6.52 23.52
C LEU A 99 -1.82 6.26 24.83
N GLU A 100 -0.63 5.65 24.79
CA GLU A 100 0.16 5.27 25.96
C GLU A 100 -0.58 4.27 26.90
N LEU A 101 -1.35 3.35 26.31
CA LEU A 101 -2.18 2.42 27.06
C LEU A 101 -1.60 0.99 27.16
N GLU A 102 -0.44 0.71 26.57
CA GLU A 102 0.15 -0.65 26.58
C GLU A 102 0.35 -1.19 28.00
N GLN A 103 0.95 -0.40 28.89
CA GLN A 103 1.24 -0.84 30.26
C GLN A 103 -0.05 -1.06 31.08
N PRO A 104 -0.98 -0.08 31.20
CA PRO A 104 -2.21 -0.31 31.97
C PRO A 104 -3.10 -1.42 31.39
N VAL A 105 -3.10 -1.62 30.06
CA VAL A 105 -3.83 -2.73 29.44
C VAL A 105 -3.17 -4.08 29.77
N ASN A 106 -1.84 -4.18 29.69
CA ASN A 106 -1.11 -5.38 30.11
C ASN A 106 -1.41 -5.79 31.56
N GLU A 107 -1.62 -4.82 32.45
CA GLU A 107 -2.05 -5.12 33.82
C GLU A 107 -3.51 -5.53 33.88
N ALA A 108 -4.41 -4.86 33.18
CA ALA A 108 -5.85 -5.14 33.20
C ALA A 108 -6.20 -6.53 32.68
N VAL A 109 -5.53 -7.00 31.60
CA VAL A 109 -5.84 -8.31 30.98
C VAL A 109 -5.43 -9.50 31.85
N LYS A 110 -4.55 -9.31 32.84
CA LYS A 110 -4.19 -10.37 33.80
C LYS A 110 -5.38 -10.88 34.59
N ASP A 111 -6.38 -10.03 34.86
CA ASP A 111 -7.63 -10.41 35.54
C ASP A 111 -8.43 -11.46 34.75
N PHE A 112 -8.15 -11.63 33.47
CA PHE A 112 -8.79 -12.60 32.58
C PHE A 112 -7.90 -13.82 32.30
N ALA A 113 -6.74 -13.92 32.94
CA ALA A 113 -5.76 -15.01 32.80
C ALA A 113 -5.29 -15.17 31.32
N ILE A 114 -5.11 -14.05 30.59
CA ILE A 114 -4.63 -14.00 29.22
C ILE A 114 -3.54 -12.93 29.09
N THR A 115 -2.69 -13.07 28.10
CA THR A 115 -1.70 -12.02 27.75
C THR A 115 -2.25 -11.07 26.69
N LEU A 116 -1.72 -9.84 26.65
CA LEU A 116 -2.08 -8.88 25.62
C LEU A 116 -1.71 -9.41 24.22
N GLU A 117 -0.57 -10.08 24.08
CA GLU A 117 -0.13 -10.69 22.81
C GLU A 117 -1.14 -11.72 22.29
N GLU A 118 -1.71 -12.56 23.18
CA GLU A 118 -2.74 -13.52 22.79
C GLU A 118 -4.03 -12.86 22.35
N ILE A 119 -4.38 -11.68 22.89
CA ILE A 119 -5.55 -10.90 22.45
C ILE A 119 -5.25 -10.24 21.10
N GLU A 120 -4.09 -9.61 20.93
CA GLU A 120 -3.67 -8.99 19.66
C GLU A 120 -3.61 -10.01 18.53
N ASP A 121 -3.21 -11.25 18.80
CA ASP A 121 -3.17 -12.33 17.82
C ASP A 121 -4.56 -12.78 17.35
N THR A 122 -5.60 -12.41 18.07
CA THR A 122 -6.99 -12.68 17.68
C THR A 122 -7.48 -11.67 16.61
N GLU A 123 -6.93 -10.45 16.58
CA GLU A 123 -7.30 -9.44 15.59
C GLU A 123 -6.83 -9.85 14.19
N PRO A 124 -7.72 -9.92 13.17
CA PRO A 124 -7.32 -10.16 11.80
C PRO A 124 -6.64 -8.92 11.19
N ASP A 125 -5.73 -9.12 10.23
CA ASP A 125 -5.27 -8.02 9.37
C ASP A 125 -6.46 -7.49 8.56
N ALA A 126 -6.76 -6.19 8.63
CA ALA A 126 -7.82 -5.60 7.83
C ALA A 126 -7.47 -5.70 6.33
N GLY A 127 -8.30 -6.43 5.58
CA GLY A 127 -8.07 -6.82 4.18
C GLY A 127 -8.35 -5.72 3.16
N LEU A 128 -8.11 -4.45 3.49
CA LEU A 128 -8.44 -3.28 2.68
C LEU A 128 -7.32 -2.85 1.72
N GLY A 129 -6.31 -3.67 1.52
CA GLY A 129 -5.18 -3.38 0.65
C GLY A 129 -4.36 -4.62 0.28
N ASN A 130 -3.44 -4.46 -0.68
CA ASN A 130 -2.65 -5.57 -1.20
C ASN A 130 -1.15 -5.38 -1.00
N GLY A 131 -0.62 -4.17 -1.22
CA GLY A 131 0.83 -3.99 -1.28
C GLY A 131 1.33 -2.62 -0.82
N GLY A 132 2.41 -2.16 -1.46
CA GLY A 132 3.11 -0.93 -1.08
C GLY A 132 2.24 0.32 -1.11
N LEU A 133 1.38 0.45 -2.12
CA LEU A 133 0.46 1.59 -2.27
C LEU A 133 -0.51 1.69 -1.09
N GLY A 134 -1.19 0.60 -0.75
CA GLY A 134 -2.15 0.56 0.36
C GLY A 134 -1.47 0.71 1.73
N ARG A 135 -0.25 0.13 1.90
CA ARG A 135 0.48 0.31 3.15
C ARG A 135 1.02 1.73 3.31
N LEU A 136 1.43 2.39 2.22
CA LEU A 136 1.82 3.80 2.25
C LEU A 136 0.66 4.68 2.69
N ALA A 137 -0.53 4.49 2.11
CA ALA A 137 -1.75 5.21 2.51
C ALA A 137 -2.04 5.06 4.02
N ALA A 138 -1.91 3.84 4.56
CA ALA A 138 -2.08 3.59 5.99
C ALA A 138 -0.99 4.29 6.85
N CYS A 139 0.27 4.30 6.40
CA CYS A 139 1.34 5.05 7.08
C CYS A 139 1.12 6.56 7.03
N PHE A 140 0.58 7.07 5.91
CA PHE A 140 0.27 8.49 5.76
C PHE A 140 -0.82 8.93 6.74
N LEU A 141 -1.88 8.15 6.92
CA LEU A 141 -2.92 8.48 7.89
C LEU A 141 -2.38 8.54 9.32
N ASP A 142 -1.54 7.59 9.72
CA ASP A 142 -0.86 7.59 11.02
C ASP A 142 -0.01 8.85 11.20
N SER A 143 0.79 9.21 10.20
CA SER A 143 1.62 10.42 10.25
C SER A 143 0.81 11.71 10.22
N CYS A 144 -0.27 11.79 9.43
CA CYS A 144 -1.15 12.96 9.42
C CYS A 144 -1.78 13.20 10.80
N ALA A 145 -2.27 12.14 11.45
CA ALA A 145 -2.82 12.25 12.80
C ALA A 145 -1.74 12.64 13.82
N THR A 146 -0.55 12.06 13.73
CA THR A 146 0.59 12.36 14.62
C THR A 146 1.08 13.79 14.45
N LEU A 147 1.09 14.33 13.24
CA LEU A 147 1.47 15.73 12.97
C LEU A 147 0.31 16.72 13.20
N GLY A 148 -0.85 16.23 13.64
CA GLY A 148 -2.02 17.07 13.92
C GLY A 148 -2.67 17.66 12.66
N LEU A 149 -2.43 17.10 11.48
CA LEU A 149 -2.94 17.64 10.23
C LEU A 149 -4.38 17.19 9.95
N PRO A 150 -5.29 18.09 9.52
CA PRO A 150 -6.68 17.77 9.20
C PRO A 150 -6.82 17.00 7.89
N VAL A 151 -6.61 15.69 7.94
CA VAL A 151 -6.68 14.79 6.80
C VAL A 151 -7.74 13.72 7.01
N THR A 152 -8.59 13.53 6.01
CA THR A 152 -9.57 12.42 5.97
C THR A 152 -9.19 11.45 4.86
N GLY A 153 -9.03 10.17 5.20
CA GLY A 153 -8.88 9.10 4.22
C GLY A 153 -10.25 8.67 3.68
N TYR A 154 -10.33 8.41 2.38
CA TYR A 154 -11.51 7.87 1.72
C TYR A 154 -11.15 6.61 0.93
N GLY A 155 -11.84 5.50 1.22
CA GLY A 155 -11.60 4.19 0.60
C GLY A 155 -12.89 3.39 0.43
N LEU A 156 -12.73 2.14 0.02
CA LEU A 156 -13.82 1.18 -0.08
C LEU A 156 -13.74 0.17 1.08
N ARG A 157 -14.93 -0.18 1.62
CA ARG A 157 -15.08 -1.18 2.67
C ARG A 157 -15.27 -2.54 2.01
N TYR A 158 -14.16 -3.17 1.63
CA TYR A 158 -14.22 -4.51 1.05
C TYR A 158 -14.67 -5.54 2.08
N GLU A 159 -15.64 -6.35 1.72
CA GLU A 159 -16.12 -7.46 2.56
C GLU A 159 -15.05 -8.54 2.67
N TYR A 160 -14.35 -8.81 1.58
CA TYR A 160 -13.20 -9.71 1.50
C TYR A 160 -11.96 -8.94 1.08
N GLY A 161 -10.81 -9.32 1.63
CA GLY A 161 -9.52 -8.86 1.12
C GLY A 161 -9.23 -9.39 -0.29
N MET A 162 -8.00 -9.23 -0.74
CA MET A 162 -7.63 -9.72 -2.07
C MET A 162 -7.79 -11.24 -2.17
N PHE A 163 -7.20 -12.00 -1.26
CA PHE A 163 -7.39 -13.43 -1.01
C PHE A 163 -6.48 -13.88 0.15
N HIS A 164 -6.85 -14.98 0.78
CA HIS A 164 -5.96 -15.74 1.66
C HIS A 164 -5.13 -16.71 0.81
N GLN A 165 -3.79 -16.68 0.97
CA GLN A 165 -2.87 -17.54 0.22
C GLN A 165 -2.47 -18.74 1.05
N HIS A 166 -2.67 -19.95 0.51
CA HIS A 166 -1.98 -21.15 1.00
C HIS A 166 -1.22 -21.85 -0.14
N ILE A 167 -0.38 -22.77 0.22
CA ILE A 167 0.44 -23.52 -0.76
C ILE A 167 0.00 -24.98 -0.74
N GLU A 168 -0.40 -25.49 -1.90
CA GLU A 168 -0.73 -26.89 -2.09
C GLU A 168 0.12 -27.47 -3.22
N ASN A 169 0.84 -28.56 -2.94
CA ASN A 169 1.77 -29.17 -3.90
C ASN A 169 2.77 -28.16 -4.51
N GLY A 170 3.15 -27.12 -3.75
CA GLY A 170 4.05 -26.05 -4.20
C GLY A 170 3.36 -24.93 -5.00
N TYR A 171 2.08 -25.06 -5.34
CA TYR A 171 1.30 -24.04 -6.03
C TYR A 171 0.61 -23.07 -5.07
N GLN A 172 0.50 -21.80 -5.48
CA GLN A 172 -0.36 -20.84 -4.81
C GLN A 172 -1.82 -21.20 -5.05
N ILE A 173 -2.57 -21.32 -3.96
CA ILE A 173 -4.03 -21.44 -3.96
C ILE A 173 -4.60 -20.19 -3.29
N GLU A 174 -5.69 -19.66 -3.85
CA GLU A 174 -6.38 -18.48 -3.38
C GLU A 174 -7.72 -18.87 -2.74
N ASP A 175 -7.89 -18.55 -1.46
CA ASP A 175 -9.17 -18.65 -0.75
C ASP A 175 -9.73 -17.26 -0.43
N PRO A 176 -11.04 -17.12 -0.20
CA PRO A 176 -11.60 -15.88 0.29
C PRO A 176 -10.93 -15.43 1.60
N ASP A 177 -10.53 -14.17 1.66
CA ASP A 177 -10.00 -13.57 2.89
C ASP A 177 -11.15 -13.02 3.74
N HIS A 178 -11.63 -13.82 4.67
CA HIS A 178 -12.79 -13.53 5.53
C HIS A 178 -12.43 -12.61 6.71
N TRP A 179 -11.70 -11.54 6.51
CA TRP A 179 -11.24 -10.66 7.58
C TRP A 179 -12.36 -9.97 8.37
N MET A 180 -13.55 -9.81 7.75
CA MET A 180 -14.74 -9.19 8.36
C MET A 180 -15.79 -10.19 8.85
N ARG A 181 -15.51 -11.50 8.83
CA ARG A 181 -16.48 -12.53 9.14
C ARG A 181 -17.17 -12.35 10.49
N ASP A 182 -16.41 -11.93 11.49
CA ASP A 182 -16.86 -11.78 12.87
C ASP A 182 -17.08 -10.29 13.24
N GLY A 183 -17.21 -9.41 12.22
CA GLY A 183 -17.35 -7.97 12.39
C GLY A 183 -16.03 -7.20 12.42
N HIS A 184 -16.12 -5.89 12.55
CA HIS A 184 -14.96 -4.99 12.68
C HIS A 184 -15.23 -3.97 13.80
N PRO A 185 -14.84 -4.24 15.05
CA PRO A 185 -15.27 -3.45 16.20
C PRO A 185 -14.73 -2.00 16.21
N TRP A 186 -13.77 -1.67 15.35
CA TRP A 186 -13.21 -0.31 15.21
C TRP A 186 -14.10 0.64 14.41
N GLU A 187 -14.95 0.14 13.51
CA GLU A 187 -15.75 0.97 12.63
C GLU A 187 -17.05 1.45 13.29
N VAL A 188 -17.55 2.60 12.80
CA VAL A 188 -18.84 3.18 13.15
C VAL A 188 -19.61 3.49 11.87
N GLU A 189 -20.73 2.83 11.68
CA GLU A 189 -21.64 3.10 10.56
C GLU A 189 -22.25 4.51 10.69
N ARG A 190 -22.36 5.23 9.56
CA ARG A 190 -22.88 6.60 9.47
C ARG A 190 -23.97 6.71 8.41
N PRO A 191 -25.11 6.02 8.57
CA PRO A 191 -26.16 5.99 7.54
C PRO A 191 -26.72 7.39 7.20
N GLU A 192 -26.62 8.34 8.12
CA GLU A 192 -27.02 9.74 7.92
C GLU A 192 -26.19 10.48 6.87
N TYR A 193 -25.06 9.94 6.46
CA TYR A 193 -24.17 10.51 5.44
C TYR A 193 -24.13 9.68 4.16
N THR A 194 -25.11 8.77 3.96
CA THR A 194 -25.23 7.99 2.74
C THR A 194 -25.33 8.87 1.51
N GLN A 195 -24.59 8.52 0.45
CA GLN A 195 -24.60 9.20 -0.84
C GLN A 195 -25.21 8.30 -1.91
N VAL A 196 -25.74 8.93 -2.98
CA VAL A 196 -26.26 8.21 -4.15
C VAL A 196 -25.25 8.31 -5.29
N VAL A 197 -24.78 7.17 -5.76
CA VAL A 197 -23.86 7.08 -6.91
C VAL A 197 -24.61 6.52 -8.12
N LYS A 198 -24.48 7.20 -9.26
CA LYS A 198 -25.23 6.93 -10.48
C LYS A 198 -24.39 6.20 -11.51
N PHE A 199 -24.95 5.18 -12.15
CA PHE A 199 -24.33 4.47 -13.26
C PHE A 199 -25.27 4.37 -14.46
N GLY A 200 -24.75 4.10 -15.64
CA GLY A 200 -25.54 3.85 -16.84
C GLY A 200 -26.37 5.03 -17.32
N GLY A 201 -27.57 4.75 -17.80
CA GLY A 201 -28.51 5.79 -18.24
C GLY A 201 -28.08 6.56 -19.48
N ARG A 202 -28.57 7.77 -19.61
CA ARG A 202 -28.29 8.67 -20.75
C ARG A 202 -28.20 10.13 -20.34
N VAL A 203 -27.60 10.96 -21.17
CA VAL A 203 -27.51 12.41 -20.98
C VAL A 203 -28.60 13.12 -21.78
N GLU A 204 -29.33 14.01 -21.13
CA GLU A 204 -30.26 14.94 -21.76
C GLU A 204 -29.67 16.34 -21.73
N HIS A 205 -29.66 17.01 -22.89
CA HIS A 205 -29.27 18.41 -23.00
C HIS A 205 -30.52 19.28 -23.14
N PHE A 206 -30.55 20.37 -22.41
CA PHE A 206 -31.66 21.32 -22.44
C PHE A 206 -31.17 22.75 -22.28
N ILE A 207 -32.02 23.68 -22.65
CA ILE A 207 -31.77 25.12 -22.50
C ILE A 207 -32.71 25.63 -21.44
N ASP A 208 -32.18 26.32 -20.43
CA ASP A 208 -33.02 26.92 -19.39
C ASP A 208 -33.79 28.19 -19.84
N LEU A 209 -34.58 28.74 -18.94
CA LEU A 209 -35.36 29.95 -19.22
C LEU A 209 -34.47 31.19 -19.44
N GLN A 210 -33.18 31.14 -19.05
CA GLN A 210 -32.22 32.19 -19.28
C GLN A 210 -31.37 31.95 -20.55
N HIS A 211 -31.77 30.98 -21.41
CA HIS A 211 -31.08 30.56 -22.65
C HIS A 211 -29.69 30.01 -22.42
N LYS A 212 -29.41 29.42 -21.23
CA LYS A 212 -28.15 28.74 -20.95
C LYS A 212 -28.28 27.23 -21.19
N PRO A 213 -27.25 26.59 -21.81
CA PRO A 213 -27.26 25.15 -22.02
C PRO A 213 -26.94 24.44 -20.70
N HIS A 214 -27.66 23.39 -20.44
CA HIS A 214 -27.45 22.48 -19.28
C HIS A 214 -27.55 21.03 -19.73
N SER A 215 -27.00 20.15 -18.90
CA SER A 215 -27.10 18.70 -19.07
C SER A 215 -27.76 18.08 -17.84
N ARG A 216 -28.42 16.96 -18.04
CA ARG A 216 -29.00 16.14 -16.99
C ARG A 216 -28.70 14.67 -17.28
N TRP A 217 -28.18 14.00 -16.29
CA TRP A 217 -27.95 12.55 -16.34
C TRP A 217 -29.22 11.84 -15.78
N VAL A 218 -29.89 11.05 -16.63
CA VAL A 218 -31.21 10.46 -16.38
C VAL A 218 -31.22 8.96 -16.68
N ASP A 219 -32.26 8.29 -16.19
CA ASP A 219 -32.48 6.84 -16.34
C ASP A 219 -31.29 6.01 -15.81
N THR A 220 -30.71 6.47 -14.72
CA THR A 220 -29.54 5.87 -14.08
C THR A 220 -29.90 4.69 -13.19
N GLU A 221 -28.95 3.76 -13.07
CA GLU A 221 -28.88 2.79 -11.98
C GLU A 221 -28.24 3.49 -10.78
N ASP A 222 -28.98 3.61 -9.70
CA ASP A 222 -28.56 4.32 -8.49
C ASP A 222 -28.12 3.32 -7.42
N VAL A 223 -26.87 3.48 -6.91
CA VAL A 223 -26.29 2.69 -5.82
C VAL A 223 -26.07 3.57 -4.61
N LEU A 224 -26.47 3.10 -3.43
CA LEU A 224 -26.22 3.78 -2.16
C LEU A 224 -24.78 3.50 -1.71
N ALA A 225 -24.03 4.55 -1.40
CA ALA A 225 -22.75 4.50 -0.74
C ALA A 225 -22.92 4.80 0.74
N VAL A 226 -22.90 3.75 1.57
CA VAL A 226 -23.06 3.84 3.03
C VAL A 226 -21.68 3.98 3.65
N PRO A 227 -21.42 5.05 4.42
CA PRO A 227 -20.09 5.26 5.00
C PRO A 227 -19.94 4.58 6.36
N TYR A 228 -18.74 4.03 6.54
CA TYR A 228 -18.23 3.49 7.79
C TYR A 228 -16.97 4.25 8.18
N ASP A 229 -16.95 4.85 9.36
CA ASP A 229 -15.84 5.65 9.85
C ASP A 229 -14.97 4.82 10.79
N VAL A 230 -13.67 4.79 10.52
CA VAL A 230 -12.64 4.15 11.35
C VAL A 230 -11.74 5.24 11.94
N PRO A 231 -11.52 5.26 13.28
CA PRO A 231 -10.66 6.24 13.90
C PRO A 231 -9.19 5.97 13.61
N VAL A 232 -8.41 7.03 13.43
CA VAL A 232 -6.95 6.98 13.26
C VAL A 232 -6.33 7.90 14.31
N SER A 233 -5.86 7.32 15.41
CA SER A 233 -5.24 8.08 16.52
C SER A 233 -3.84 8.55 16.16
N GLY A 234 -3.51 9.78 16.50
CA GLY A 234 -2.16 10.31 16.46
C GLY A 234 -1.34 9.92 17.69
N TYR A 235 -0.02 9.90 17.55
CA TYR A 235 0.90 9.54 18.64
C TYR A 235 0.97 10.66 19.69
N ARG A 236 0.47 10.41 20.91
CA ARG A 236 0.57 11.28 22.11
C ARG A 236 0.03 12.72 21.94
N ASN A 237 -0.92 12.96 21.03
CA ASN A 237 -1.39 14.33 20.75
C ASN A 237 -2.92 14.52 20.80
N LYS A 238 -3.68 13.49 21.11
CA LYS A 238 -5.15 13.50 21.19
C LYS A 238 -5.87 13.89 19.90
N ILE A 239 -5.18 13.89 18.77
CA ILE A 239 -5.81 14.02 17.46
C ILE A 239 -6.26 12.65 16.98
N VAL A 240 -7.48 12.57 16.49
CA VAL A 240 -8.04 11.35 15.89
C VAL A 240 -8.65 11.72 14.55
N ASN A 241 -7.96 11.39 13.48
CA ASN A 241 -8.45 11.58 12.12
C ASN A 241 -9.42 10.45 11.74
N THR A 242 -10.09 10.59 10.61
CA THR A 242 -11.08 9.63 10.12
C THR A 242 -10.59 8.95 8.85
N LEU A 243 -10.69 7.63 8.79
CA LEU A 243 -10.74 6.86 7.55
C LEU A 243 -12.20 6.52 7.28
N ARG A 244 -12.79 7.11 6.21
CA ARG A 244 -14.15 6.84 5.76
C ARG A 244 -14.14 5.81 4.66
N LEU A 245 -14.81 4.69 4.90
CA LEU A 245 -14.91 3.57 3.98
C LEU A 245 -16.33 3.45 3.45
N TRP A 246 -16.49 3.38 2.13
CA TRP A 246 -17.79 3.28 1.47
C TRP A 246 -18.16 1.81 1.23
N SER A 247 -19.40 1.44 1.62
CA SER A 247 -20.01 0.15 1.31
C SER A 247 -21.13 0.34 0.32
N GLY A 248 -21.19 -0.48 -0.74
CA GLY A 248 -22.26 -0.47 -1.73
C GLY A 248 -23.53 -1.13 -1.20
N SER A 249 -24.68 -0.47 -1.41
CA SER A 249 -25.99 -1.00 -1.07
C SER A 249 -27.03 -0.62 -2.12
N ALA A 250 -28.01 -1.48 -2.36
CA ALA A 250 -29.09 -1.19 -3.31
C ALA A 250 -30.12 -0.20 -2.75
N THR A 251 -30.69 0.64 -3.60
CA THR A 251 -31.85 1.50 -3.27
C THR A 251 -33.10 0.69 -2.98
N ALA A 252 -33.24 -0.50 -3.61
CA ALA A 252 -34.29 -1.47 -3.38
C ALA A 252 -33.67 -2.86 -3.25
N ALA A 253 -33.32 -3.23 -2.03
CA ALA A 253 -32.56 -4.46 -1.75
C ALA A 253 -33.36 -5.76 -2.00
N PHE A 254 -34.68 -5.68 -2.12
CA PHE A 254 -35.54 -6.84 -2.24
C PHE A 254 -36.81 -6.55 -3.08
N ASN A 255 -37.00 -7.32 -4.13
CA ASN A 255 -38.21 -7.26 -4.96
C ASN A 255 -39.22 -8.36 -4.51
N LEU A 256 -40.21 -7.97 -3.72
CA LEU A 256 -41.23 -8.87 -3.18
C LEU A 256 -42.08 -9.51 -4.28
N ASN A 257 -42.30 -8.83 -5.41
CA ASN A 257 -43.10 -9.37 -6.51
C ASN A 257 -42.41 -10.53 -7.20
N GLU A 258 -41.12 -10.40 -7.51
CA GLU A 258 -40.29 -11.47 -8.10
C GLU A 258 -40.16 -12.63 -7.10
N PHE A 259 -39.94 -12.35 -5.82
CA PHE A 259 -39.89 -13.38 -4.77
C PHE A 259 -41.19 -14.19 -4.73
N ASN A 260 -42.37 -13.51 -4.73
CA ASN A 260 -43.67 -14.16 -4.72
C ASN A 260 -43.97 -14.92 -6.03
N ALA A 261 -43.34 -14.51 -7.14
CA ALA A 261 -43.42 -15.22 -8.41
C ALA A 261 -42.56 -16.49 -8.42
N GLY A 262 -41.69 -16.69 -7.42
CA GLY A 262 -40.79 -17.84 -7.29
C GLY A 262 -39.42 -17.62 -7.91
N ASP A 263 -39.12 -16.42 -8.41
CA ASP A 263 -37.82 -16.05 -8.94
C ASP A 263 -36.94 -15.45 -7.83
N TYR A 264 -36.38 -16.32 -7.00
CA TYR A 264 -35.61 -15.93 -5.83
C TYR A 264 -34.27 -15.26 -6.17
N ALA A 265 -33.67 -15.61 -7.30
CA ALA A 265 -32.41 -15.02 -7.75
C ALA A 265 -32.64 -13.57 -8.22
N GLU A 266 -33.65 -13.33 -9.06
CA GLU A 266 -33.98 -11.99 -9.58
C GLU A 266 -34.45 -11.07 -8.45
N SER A 267 -35.13 -11.63 -7.45
CA SER A 267 -35.62 -10.84 -6.32
C SER A 267 -34.53 -10.12 -5.51
N VAL A 268 -33.27 -10.53 -5.63
CA VAL A 268 -32.09 -9.95 -4.98
C VAL A 268 -31.01 -9.48 -5.97
N ALA A 269 -31.29 -9.45 -7.27
CA ALA A 269 -30.30 -9.11 -8.30
C ALA A 269 -29.69 -7.71 -8.08
N SER A 270 -30.51 -6.70 -7.89
CA SER A 270 -30.05 -5.33 -7.62
C SER A 270 -29.21 -5.21 -6.33
N LYS A 271 -29.55 -6.01 -5.31
CA LYS A 271 -28.74 -6.08 -4.10
C LYS A 271 -27.34 -6.64 -4.40
N ASN A 272 -27.30 -7.76 -5.12
CA ASN A 272 -26.03 -8.41 -5.45
C ASN A 272 -25.14 -7.51 -6.33
N GLU A 273 -25.72 -6.81 -7.30
CA GLU A 273 -25.00 -5.88 -8.17
C GLU A 273 -24.37 -4.71 -7.38
N ALA A 274 -25.13 -4.11 -6.46
CA ALA A 274 -24.64 -3.04 -5.63
C ALA A 274 -23.54 -3.49 -4.65
N GLU A 275 -23.74 -4.62 -3.97
CA GLU A 275 -22.79 -5.16 -2.99
C GLU A 275 -21.49 -5.67 -3.66
N ASN A 276 -21.57 -6.18 -4.90
CA ASN A 276 -20.38 -6.61 -5.67
C ASN A 276 -19.35 -5.49 -5.84
N ILE A 277 -19.75 -4.22 -5.88
CA ILE A 277 -18.83 -3.08 -6.01
C ILE A 277 -17.82 -3.06 -4.87
N THR A 278 -18.22 -3.43 -3.66
CA THR A 278 -17.36 -3.41 -2.48
C THR A 278 -17.07 -4.82 -1.93
N MET A 279 -17.29 -5.87 -2.72
CA MET A 279 -17.12 -7.23 -2.26
C MET A 279 -15.65 -7.62 -2.14
N VAL A 280 -14.86 -7.46 -3.20
CA VAL A 280 -13.47 -7.93 -3.27
C VAL A 280 -12.54 -6.85 -3.83
N LEU A 281 -11.38 -6.70 -3.20
CA LEU A 281 -10.29 -5.85 -3.68
C LEU A 281 -9.69 -6.45 -4.97
N TYR A 282 -9.58 -5.63 -6.02
CA TYR A 282 -8.99 -6.00 -7.32
C TYR A 282 -9.61 -7.23 -7.98
N PRO A 283 -10.85 -7.12 -8.50
CA PRO A 283 -11.40 -8.16 -9.35
C PRO A 283 -10.49 -8.43 -10.54
N ASN A 284 -10.47 -9.67 -11.01
CA ASN A 284 -9.65 -10.07 -12.15
C ASN A 284 -10.12 -9.35 -13.43
N ASP A 285 -9.27 -8.48 -13.97
CA ASP A 285 -9.54 -7.63 -15.15
C ASP A 285 -9.16 -8.27 -16.50
N ALA A 286 -8.89 -9.57 -16.51
CA ALA A 286 -8.72 -10.32 -17.75
C ALA A 286 -10.03 -10.42 -18.57
N SER A 287 -11.18 -10.26 -17.92
CA SER A 287 -12.51 -10.25 -18.55
C SER A 287 -13.08 -8.84 -18.65
N GLU A 288 -14.01 -8.63 -19.59
CA GLU A 288 -14.72 -7.34 -19.72
C GLU A 288 -15.53 -7.00 -18.45
N ASN A 289 -16.18 -8.00 -17.84
CA ASN A 289 -16.92 -7.81 -16.59
C ASN A 289 -15.99 -7.38 -15.43
N GLY A 290 -14.78 -7.93 -15.37
CA GLY A 290 -13.81 -7.52 -14.35
C GLY A 290 -13.30 -6.10 -14.56
N LYS A 291 -13.08 -5.67 -15.81
CA LYS A 291 -12.77 -4.26 -16.15
C LYS A 291 -13.90 -3.33 -15.76
N GLU A 292 -15.15 -3.73 -16.06
CA GLU A 292 -16.34 -2.98 -15.69
C GLU A 292 -16.43 -2.79 -14.18
N LEU A 293 -16.28 -3.87 -13.41
CA LEU A 293 -16.34 -3.82 -11.96
C LEU A 293 -15.23 -2.93 -11.37
N ARG A 294 -14.00 -2.98 -11.91
CA ARG A 294 -12.92 -2.07 -11.48
C ARG A 294 -13.25 -0.61 -11.75
N LEU A 295 -13.81 -0.28 -12.91
CA LEU A 295 -14.22 1.10 -13.20
C LEU A 295 -15.38 1.54 -12.30
N ARG A 296 -16.35 0.63 -12.01
CA ARG A 296 -17.42 0.88 -11.03
C ARG A 296 -16.85 1.19 -9.64
N GLN A 297 -15.88 0.41 -9.16
CA GLN A 297 -15.21 0.65 -7.87
C GLN A 297 -14.54 2.03 -7.81
N GLN A 298 -13.79 2.41 -8.84
CA GLN A 298 -13.08 3.70 -8.89
C GLN A 298 -14.06 4.88 -8.90
N TYR A 299 -15.11 4.79 -9.72
CA TYR A 299 -16.11 5.85 -9.77
C TYR A 299 -16.94 5.92 -8.49
N PHE A 300 -17.33 4.78 -7.93
CA PHE A 300 -18.08 4.71 -6.68
C PHE A 300 -17.33 5.40 -5.53
N LEU A 301 -16.05 5.08 -5.35
CA LEU A 301 -15.17 5.75 -4.39
C LEU A 301 -15.15 7.26 -4.59
N THR A 302 -14.87 7.71 -5.82
CA THR A 302 -14.66 9.13 -6.09
C THR A 302 -15.94 9.93 -5.98
N SER A 303 -17.05 9.44 -6.53
CA SER A 303 -18.33 10.13 -6.51
C SER A 303 -18.88 10.28 -5.09
N ALA A 304 -18.89 9.18 -4.31
CA ALA A 304 -19.33 9.22 -2.92
C ALA A 304 -18.49 10.19 -2.07
N SER A 305 -17.17 10.17 -2.24
CA SER A 305 -16.23 11.01 -1.48
C SER A 305 -16.39 12.49 -1.82
N LEU A 306 -16.48 12.84 -3.10
CA LEU A 306 -16.70 14.22 -3.52
C LEU A 306 -18.05 14.75 -3.04
N GLN A 307 -19.13 13.99 -3.18
CA GLN A 307 -20.46 14.35 -2.68
C GLN A 307 -20.45 14.60 -1.17
N ASP A 308 -19.77 13.75 -0.40
CA ASP A 308 -19.63 13.92 1.05
C ASP A 308 -18.90 15.22 1.41
N VAL A 309 -17.83 15.56 0.70
CA VAL A 309 -17.10 16.83 0.93
C VAL A 309 -17.98 18.04 0.59
N PHE A 310 -18.72 17.99 -0.52
CA PHE A 310 -19.68 19.05 -0.86
C PHE A 310 -20.83 19.16 0.14
N ARG A 311 -21.35 18.04 0.64
CA ARG A 311 -22.34 18.04 1.73
C ARG A 311 -21.80 18.71 2.99
N GLN A 312 -20.53 18.43 3.36
CA GLN A 312 -19.88 19.09 4.50
C GLN A 312 -19.59 20.57 4.24
N TRP A 313 -19.39 20.95 2.97
CA TRP A 313 -19.20 22.34 2.57
C TRP A 313 -20.47 23.17 2.80
N GLY A 314 -21.65 22.62 2.49
CA GLY A 314 -22.95 23.29 2.65
C GLY A 314 -23.08 24.52 1.75
N ASP A 315 -23.71 25.57 2.24
CA ASP A 315 -24.08 26.78 1.48
C ASP A 315 -22.95 27.84 1.37
N ARG A 316 -21.72 27.50 1.75
CA ARG A 316 -20.57 28.41 1.63
C ARG A 316 -20.26 28.75 0.16
N PRO A 317 -19.69 29.93 -0.12
CA PRO A 317 -19.34 30.31 -1.48
C PRO A 317 -18.40 29.28 -2.16
N LEU A 318 -18.76 28.79 -3.33
CA LEU A 318 -17.92 27.84 -4.09
C LEU A 318 -16.58 28.46 -4.54
N SER A 319 -16.48 29.78 -4.63
CA SER A 319 -15.23 30.49 -4.91
C SER A 319 -14.13 30.24 -3.87
N GLU A 320 -14.52 29.91 -2.63
CA GLU A 320 -13.60 29.60 -1.51
C GLU A 320 -13.30 28.09 -1.40
N PHE A 321 -13.99 27.23 -2.15
CA PHE A 321 -13.92 25.79 -2.02
C PHE A 321 -12.49 25.27 -2.17
N ALA A 322 -11.78 25.72 -3.20
CA ALA A 322 -10.42 25.30 -3.49
C ALA A 322 -9.38 25.84 -2.49
N ASP A 323 -9.71 26.92 -1.77
CA ASP A 323 -8.83 27.46 -0.72
C ASP A 323 -8.90 26.64 0.57
N ARG A 324 -9.92 25.77 0.70
CA ARG A 324 -10.19 24.97 1.90
C ARG A 324 -10.11 23.47 1.69
N ASN A 325 -10.08 22.99 0.46
CA ASN A 325 -10.11 21.54 0.16
C ASN A 325 -9.08 21.15 -0.87
N VAL A 326 -8.29 20.12 -0.55
CA VAL A 326 -7.35 19.46 -1.46
C VAL A 326 -7.72 17.98 -1.54
N PHE A 327 -7.76 17.44 -2.74
CA PHE A 327 -7.95 16.01 -2.99
C PHE A 327 -6.64 15.42 -3.47
N GLN A 328 -6.04 14.55 -2.68
CA GLN A 328 -4.83 13.82 -3.07
C GLN A 328 -5.25 12.52 -3.74
N LEU A 329 -4.91 12.38 -5.00
CA LEU A 329 -5.20 11.22 -5.83
C LEU A 329 -4.06 10.21 -5.71
N ASN A 330 -4.33 9.08 -5.05
CA ASN A 330 -3.36 8.02 -4.85
C ASN A 330 -3.35 7.07 -6.05
N ASP A 331 -2.41 7.28 -6.96
CA ASP A 331 -2.29 6.65 -8.28
C ASP A 331 -3.43 7.08 -9.26
N THR A 332 -3.61 6.33 -10.35
CA THR A 332 -4.65 6.59 -11.37
C THR A 332 -6.04 6.14 -10.95
N HIS A 333 -6.16 5.32 -9.92
CA HIS A 333 -7.43 4.76 -9.48
C HIS A 333 -8.50 5.82 -9.21
N PRO A 334 -8.23 6.95 -8.51
CA PRO A 334 -9.21 8.00 -8.31
C PRO A 334 -9.16 9.12 -9.37
N SER A 335 -8.47 8.95 -10.50
CA SER A 335 -8.32 10.01 -11.53
C SER A 335 -9.64 10.52 -12.09
N ILE A 336 -10.68 9.67 -12.09
CA ILE A 336 -12.02 10.03 -12.54
C ILE A 336 -12.65 11.16 -11.69
N ALA A 337 -12.09 11.44 -10.50
CA ALA A 337 -12.49 12.55 -9.64
C ALA A 337 -12.43 13.90 -10.36
N VAL A 338 -11.53 14.08 -11.33
CA VAL A 338 -11.44 15.30 -12.14
C VAL A 338 -12.73 15.52 -12.93
N ALA A 339 -13.23 14.49 -13.60
CA ALA A 339 -14.47 14.58 -14.37
C ALA A 339 -15.71 14.64 -13.48
N GLU A 340 -15.72 13.91 -12.36
CA GLU A 340 -16.84 13.92 -11.41
C GLU A 340 -16.97 15.26 -10.67
N MET A 341 -15.85 15.89 -10.29
CA MET A 341 -15.86 17.24 -9.73
C MET A 341 -16.51 18.24 -10.72
N MET A 342 -16.13 18.16 -11.99
CA MET A 342 -16.74 18.98 -13.04
C MET A 342 -18.23 18.70 -13.16
N ARG A 343 -18.66 17.43 -13.16
CA ARG A 343 -20.08 17.07 -13.23
C ARG A 343 -20.87 17.69 -12.07
N ILE A 344 -20.38 17.54 -10.84
CA ILE A 344 -21.03 18.11 -9.65
C ILE A 344 -21.16 19.63 -9.77
N LEU A 345 -20.12 20.32 -10.19
CA LEU A 345 -20.10 21.78 -10.29
C LEU A 345 -20.96 22.32 -11.45
N LEU A 346 -21.08 21.57 -12.54
CA LEU A 346 -21.83 21.99 -13.74
C LEU A 346 -23.32 21.61 -13.70
N ASP A 347 -23.64 20.40 -13.19
CA ASP A 347 -24.94 19.78 -13.41
C ASP A 347 -25.84 19.81 -12.17
N ASP A 348 -25.28 19.83 -10.96
CA ASP A 348 -26.08 19.85 -9.72
C ASP A 348 -26.84 21.17 -9.61
N ALA A 349 -28.15 21.06 -9.33
CA ALA A 349 -29.11 22.18 -9.42
C ALA A 349 -28.80 23.38 -8.53
N ASP A 350 -28.15 23.13 -7.40
CA ASP A 350 -27.72 24.12 -6.42
C ASP A 350 -26.38 24.82 -6.78
N LYS A 351 -25.59 24.28 -7.72
CA LYS A 351 -24.27 24.79 -8.10
C LYS A 351 -24.27 25.46 -9.47
N ARG A 352 -24.46 24.70 -10.54
CA ARG A 352 -24.59 25.16 -11.95
C ARG A 352 -23.61 26.23 -12.38
N LEU A 353 -22.33 26.03 -12.08
CA LEU A 353 -21.28 26.96 -12.47
C LEU A 353 -21.05 26.95 -13.98
N GLN A 354 -20.43 28.02 -14.49
CA GLN A 354 -19.93 28.05 -15.85
C GLN A 354 -18.67 27.19 -15.96
N TRP A 355 -18.37 26.65 -17.14
CA TRP A 355 -17.25 25.74 -17.38
C TRP A 355 -15.92 26.25 -16.81
N ASN A 356 -15.57 27.51 -17.09
CA ASN A 356 -14.27 28.04 -16.68
C ASN A 356 -14.14 28.18 -15.15
N GLU A 357 -15.23 28.49 -14.46
CA GLU A 357 -15.28 28.57 -13.00
C GLU A 357 -15.14 27.18 -12.40
N ALA A 358 -15.93 26.20 -12.88
CA ALA A 358 -15.86 24.81 -12.44
C ALA A 358 -14.46 24.22 -12.69
N TRP A 359 -13.88 24.48 -13.87
CA TRP A 359 -12.53 24.00 -14.21
C TRP A 359 -11.45 24.61 -13.32
N SER A 360 -11.54 25.91 -13.04
CA SER A 360 -10.62 26.60 -12.13
C SER A 360 -10.67 25.99 -10.70
N ILE A 361 -11.85 25.71 -10.16
CA ILE A 361 -12.01 25.05 -8.87
C ILE A 361 -11.41 23.65 -8.92
N THR A 362 -11.75 22.86 -9.92
CA THR A 362 -11.27 21.47 -10.09
C THR A 362 -9.74 21.41 -10.10
N CYS A 363 -9.10 22.19 -10.97
CA CYS A 363 -7.63 22.19 -11.10
C CYS A 363 -6.92 22.69 -9.84
N ARG A 364 -7.53 23.55 -9.03
CA ARG A 364 -6.96 24.04 -7.77
C ARG A 364 -7.15 23.09 -6.59
N CYS A 365 -8.03 22.09 -6.74
CA CYS A 365 -8.31 21.11 -5.69
C CYS A 365 -7.53 19.80 -5.84
N MET A 366 -7.19 19.38 -7.07
CA MET A 366 -6.64 18.05 -7.33
C MET A 366 -5.11 18.03 -7.31
N ALA A 367 -4.54 17.04 -6.64
CA ALA A 367 -3.10 16.75 -6.65
C ALA A 367 -2.92 15.23 -6.92
N TYR A 368 -2.00 14.87 -7.82
CA TYR A 368 -1.82 13.51 -8.30
C TYR A 368 -0.45 12.96 -7.91
N THR A 369 -0.43 11.77 -7.30
CA THR A 369 0.78 10.99 -7.06
C THR A 369 0.81 9.80 -7.99
N ASN A 370 1.89 9.66 -8.78
CA ASN A 370 2.16 8.50 -9.61
C ASN A 370 3.01 7.48 -8.85
N HIS A 371 2.65 6.19 -8.92
CA HIS A 371 3.35 5.09 -8.22
C HIS A 371 3.98 4.06 -9.17
N THR A 372 3.98 4.29 -10.49
CA THR A 372 4.49 3.30 -11.45
C THR A 372 5.31 3.94 -12.56
N LEU A 373 6.34 3.18 -13.03
CA LEU A 373 7.11 3.49 -14.23
C LEU A 373 6.75 2.58 -15.41
N LEU A 374 5.89 1.59 -15.19
CA LEU A 374 5.48 0.64 -16.21
C LEU A 374 4.35 1.24 -17.06
N PRO A 375 4.58 1.58 -18.35
CA PRO A 375 3.54 2.17 -19.19
C PRO A 375 2.30 1.30 -19.33
N GLU A 376 2.48 -0.03 -19.31
CA GLU A 376 1.42 -1.03 -19.34
C GLU A 376 0.57 -1.05 -18.07
N ALA A 377 1.12 -0.58 -16.94
CA ALA A 377 0.39 -0.50 -15.67
C ALA A 377 -0.37 0.83 -15.50
N LEU A 378 -0.18 1.81 -16.41
CA LEU A 378 -1.03 2.99 -16.44
C LEU A 378 -2.42 2.62 -16.96
N GLU A 379 -3.43 2.91 -16.16
CA GLU A 379 -4.79 2.51 -16.49
C GLU A 379 -5.32 3.22 -17.74
N ARG A 380 -5.92 2.42 -18.59
CA ARG A 380 -6.61 2.84 -19.81
C ARG A 380 -7.95 2.12 -19.86
N TRP A 381 -9.02 2.87 -20.02
CA TRP A 381 -10.36 2.30 -20.08
C TRP A 381 -10.99 2.49 -21.46
N PRO A 382 -11.55 1.43 -22.07
CA PRO A 382 -12.23 1.55 -23.37
C PRO A 382 -13.34 2.62 -23.33
N VAL A 383 -13.36 3.49 -24.34
CA VAL A 383 -14.40 4.53 -24.47
C VAL A 383 -15.79 3.92 -24.48
N ARG A 384 -15.97 2.73 -25.07
CA ARG A 384 -17.25 2.00 -25.06
C ARG A 384 -17.73 1.68 -23.64
N LEU A 385 -16.80 1.38 -22.71
CA LEU A 385 -17.12 1.11 -21.32
C LEU A 385 -17.58 2.38 -20.60
N PHE A 386 -16.86 3.49 -20.79
CA PHE A 386 -17.30 4.80 -20.29
C PHE A 386 -18.67 5.21 -20.84
N LYS A 387 -18.89 4.98 -22.15
CA LYS A 387 -20.18 5.32 -22.80
C LYS A 387 -21.35 4.56 -22.19
N CYS A 388 -21.12 3.31 -21.78
CA CYS A 388 -22.13 2.48 -21.14
C CYS A 388 -22.37 2.88 -19.68
N LEU A 389 -21.29 2.98 -18.89
CA LEU A 389 -21.39 3.16 -17.45
C LEU A 389 -21.48 4.63 -17.02
N LEU A 390 -20.77 5.53 -17.68
CA LEU A 390 -20.50 6.89 -17.22
C LEU A 390 -20.63 7.89 -18.39
N PRO A 391 -21.77 7.89 -19.14
CA PRO A 391 -21.91 8.67 -20.36
C PRO A 391 -21.68 10.16 -20.14
N ARG A 392 -22.14 10.72 -19.01
CA ARG A 392 -21.94 12.14 -18.71
C ARG A 392 -20.50 12.51 -18.45
N LEU A 393 -19.76 11.66 -17.75
CA LEU A 393 -18.34 11.88 -17.50
C LEU A 393 -17.52 11.79 -18.79
N LEU A 394 -17.89 10.88 -19.68
CA LEU A 394 -17.25 10.79 -21.00
C LEU A 394 -17.38 12.07 -21.80
N GLU A 395 -18.55 12.70 -21.83
CA GLU A 395 -18.75 14.00 -22.49
C GLU A 395 -17.83 15.08 -21.89
N ILE A 396 -17.74 15.12 -20.56
CA ILE A 396 -16.88 16.05 -19.84
C ILE A 396 -15.40 15.80 -20.18
N ILE A 397 -14.97 14.53 -20.21
CA ILE A 397 -13.59 14.17 -20.57
C ILE A 397 -13.27 14.60 -22.01
N TYR A 398 -14.20 14.42 -22.96
CA TYR A 398 -14.00 14.90 -24.33
C TYR A 398 -13.87 16.43 -24.40
N GLU A 399 -14.67 17.16 -23.64
CA GLU A 399 -14.59 18.62 -23.60
C GLU A 399 -13.28 19.11 -22.95
N ILE A 400 -12.85 18.46 -21.84
CA ILE A 400 -11.53 18.71 -21.23
C ILE A 400 -10.43 18.46 -22.26
N ASN A 401 -10.46 17.31 -22.97
CA ASN A 401 -9.49 16.96 -23.99
C ASN A 401 -9.44 17.99 -25.13
N GLY A 402 -10.60 18.39 -25.62
CA GLY A 402 -10.71 19.39 -26.71
C GLY A 402 -10.05 20.71 -26.35
N ARG A 403 -10.34 21.24 -25.16
CA ARG A 403 -9.78 22.49 -24.65
C ARG A 403 -8.27 22.37 -24.38
N PHE A 404 -7.86 21.29 -23.74
CA PHE A 404 -6.45 21.01 -23.46
C PHE A 404 -5.63 20.89 -24.76
N LEU A 405 -6.11 20.15 -25.76
CA LEU A 405 -5.41 20.02 -27.02
C LEU A 405 -5.39 21.33 -27.85
N ALA A 406 -6.33 22.24 -27.62
CA ALA A 406 -6.25 23.58 -28.18
C ALA A 406 -5.07 24.37 -27.60
N GLU A 407 -4.84 24.29 -26.31
CA GLU A 407 -3.65 24.86 -25.63
C GLU A 407 -2.34 24.25 -26.16
N VAL A 408 -2.28 22.91 -26.29
CA VAL A 408 -1.12 22.19 -26.84
C VAL A 408 -0.80 22.69 -28.27
N ARG A 409 -1.81 22.83 -29.13
CA ARG A 409 -1.63 23.35 -30.51
C ARG A 409 -1.18 24.81 -30.53
N GLN A 410 -1.61 25.60 -29.57
CA GLN A 410 -1.16 26.99 -29.45
C GLN A 410 0.32 27.07 -29.04
N HIS A 411 0.75 26.18 -28.14
CA HIS A 411 2.11 26.14 -27.63
C HIS A 411 3.10 25.55 -28.66
N TRP A 412 2.70 24.52 -29.39
CA TRP A 412 3.50 23.86 -30.45
C TRP A 412 2.74 23.79 -31.77
N PRO A 413 2.67 24.90 -32.55
CA PRO A 413 1.95 24.92 -33.82
C PRO A 413 2.53 23.91 -34.81
N GLY A 414 1.67 23.02 -35.34
CA GLY A 414 2.02 22.02 -36.35
C GLY A 414 2.60 20.70 -35.83
N ASP A 415 2.86 20.54 -34.51
CA ASP A 415 3.32 19.29 -33.93
C ASP A 415 2.12 18.37 -33.64
N ASN A 416 1.61 17.72 -34.68
CA ASN A 416 0.47 16.80 -34.57
C ASN A 416 0.80 15.53 -33.83
N ASP A 417 2.07 15.10 -33.82
CA ASP A 417 2.49 13.91 -33.09
C ASP A 417 2.43 14.17 -31.59
N ARG A 418 2.84 15.32 -31.11
CA ARG A 418 2.70 15.74 -29.72
C ARG A 418 1.24 15.84 -29.31
N VAL A 419 0.38 16.46 -30.11
CA VAL A 419 -1.07 16.51 -29.90
C VAL A 419 -1.64 15.10 -29.70
N ARG A 420 -1.23 14.12 -30.51
CA ARG A 420 -1.66 12.73 -30.39
C ARG A 420 -1.14 12.07 -29.11
N ARG A 421 0.13 12.28 -28.74
CA ARG A 421 0.73 11.72 -27.52
C ARG A 421 0.09 12.28 -26.25
N MET A 422 -0.24 13.57 -26.23
CA MET A 422 -0.83 14.26 -25.08
C MET A 422 -2.36 14.11 -24.98
N SER A 423 -3.05 13.64 -26.03
CA SER A 423 -4.49 13.43 -25.99
C SER A 423 -4.91 12.51 -24.84
N LEU A 424 -5.96 12.89 -24.10
CA LEU A 424 -6.59 12.06 -23.06
C LEU A 424 -7.24 10.81 -23.67
N ILE A 425 -7.57 10.88 -24.95
CA ILE A 425 -8.15 9.78 -25.71
C ILE A 425 -7.07 9.19 -26.62
N GLU A 426 -6.78 7.91 -26.41
CA GLU A 426 -5.97 7.14 -27.36
C GLU A 426 -6.86 6.67 -28.49
N GLU A 427 -6.61 7.24 -29.66
CA GLU A 427 -7.37 6.91 -30.88
C GLU A 427 -6.95 5.55 -31.44
N GLY A 428 -7.89 4.82 -32.05
CA GLY A 428 -7.64 3.51 -32.64
C GLY A 428 -8.93 2.75 -32.89
N PRO A 429 -8.84 1.44 -33.25
CA PRO A 429 -10.01 0.59 -33.45
C PRO A 429 -10.86 0.43 -32.18
N ASP A 430 -10.24 0.45 -30.99
CA ASP A 430 -10.89 0.47 -29.67
C ASP A 430 -10.31 1.64 -28.87
N PRO A 431 -10.85 2.85 -29.04
CA PRO A 431 -10.30 4.04 -28.39
C PRO A 431 -10.40 3.93 -26.88
N GLN A 432 -9.40 4.49 -26.17
CA GLN A 432 -9.26 4.38 -24.72
C GLN A 432 -9.04 5.72 -24.03
N VAL A 433 -9.62 5.88 -22.84
CA VAL A 433 -9.36 7.01 -21.94
C VAL A 433 -8.08 6.74 -21.16
N ARG A 434 -7.10 7.64 -21.25
CA ARG A 434 -5.82 7.57 -20.51
C ARG A 434 -5.96 8.24 -19.17
N MET A 435 -6.07 7.45 -18.10
CA MET A 435 -6.41 7.96 -16.76
C MET A 435 -5.31 8.84 -16.16
N ALA A 436 -4.04 8.49 -16.35
CA ALA A 436 -2.93 9.31 -15.86
C ALA A 436 -2.89 10.71 -16.56
N TRP A 437 -3.21 10.78 -17.85
CA TRP A 437 -3.31 12.03 -18.58
C TRP A 437 -4.43 12.91 -18.00
N LEU A 438 -5.59 12.34 -17.72
CA LEU A 438 -6.69 13.06 -17.07
C LEU A 438 -6.25 13.60 -15.70
N ALA A 439 -5.57 12.80 -14.89
CA ALA A 439 -5.06 13.21 -13.58
C ALA A 439 -4.07 14.39 -13.71
N ILE A 440 -3.10 14.33 -14.63
CA ILE A 440 -2.09 15.38 -14.83
C ILE A 440 -2.75 16.69 -15.27
N VAL A 441 -3.67 16.61 -16.25
CA VAL A 441 -4.34 17.81 -16.80
C VAL A 441 -5.20 18.48 -15.73
N GLY A 442 -5.90 17.69 -14.91
CA GLY A 442 -6.81 18.19 -13.87
C GLY A 442 -6.16 18.54 -12.53
N SER A 443 -4.85 18.32 -12.36
CA SER A 443 -4.17 18.54 -11.07
C SER A 443 -3.23 19.75 -11.11
N PHE A 444 -3.07 20.43 -9.97
CA PHE A 444 -2.08 21.50 -9.80
C PHE A 444 -0.69 20.98 -9.42
N SER A 445 -0.63 19.77 -8.88
CA SER A 445 0.62 19.12 -8.48
C SER A 445 0.64 17.67 -8.94
N VAL A 446 1.80 17.23 -9.46
CA VAL A 446 2.07 15.86 -9.89
C VAL A 446 3.40 15.44 -9.27
N ASN A 447 3.40 14.40 -8.45
CA ASN A 447 4.65 13.95 -7.86
C ASN A 447 4.96 12.49 -8.14
N GLY A 448 6.26 12.20 -8.26
CA GLY A 448 6.82 10.87 -8.11
C GLY A 448 7.10 10.56 -6.65
N VAL A 449 7.60 9.34 -6.37
CA VAL A 449 7.73 8.77 -5.01
C VAL A 449 9.16 8.37 -4.61
N ALA A 450 10.14 8.72 -5.43
CA ALA A 450 11.58 8.67 -5.19
C ALA A 450 12.28 9.59 -6.20
N ALA A 451 13.51 10.03 -5.94
CA ALA A 451 14.22 10.97 -6.79
C ALA A 451 14.35 10.45 -8.23
N LEU A 452 14.92 9.25 -8.41
CA LEU A 452 15.04 8.61 -9.73
C LEU A 452 13.67 8.43 -10.41
N HIS A 453 12.64 8.04 -9.66
CA HIS A 453 11.29 7.88 -10.21
C HIS A 453 10.79 9.18 -10.82
N SER A 454 10.92 10.28 -10.09
CA SER A 454 10.47 11.61 -10.53
C SER A 454 11.25 12.09 -11.77
N GLU A 455 12.56 11.83 -11.83
CA GLU A 455 13.41 12.08 -12.98
C GLU A 455 12.94 11.29 -14.22
N LEU A 456 12.76 9.98 -14.08
CA LEU A 456 12.30 9.11 -15.17
C LEU A 456 10.88 9.46 -15.66
N LEU A 457 10.02 10.00 -14.82
CA LEU A 457 8.71 10.52 -15.22
C LEU A 457 8.86 11.76 -16.12
N THR A 458 9.70 12.71 -15.74
CA THR A 458 9.86 14.00 -16.44
C THR A 458 10.71 13.88 -17.70
N GLU A 459 11.67 12.98 -17.73
CA GLU A 459 12.49 12.72 -18.92
C GLU A 459 11.86 11.74 -19.92
N GLY A 460 10.92 10.92 -19.45
CA GLY A 460 10.31 9.82 -20.21
C GLY A 460 8.81 9.93 -20.32
N LEU A 461 8.11 9.24 -19.37
CA LEU A 461 6.69 8.96 -19.46
C LEU A 461 5.81 10.22 -19.56
N PHE A 462 6.12 11.26 -18.82
CA PHE A 462 5.36 12.52 -18.75
C PHE A 462 6.11 13.70 -19.34
N LYS A 463 7.14 13.45 -20.15
CA LYS A 463 8.01 14.49 -20.72
C LYS A 463 7.25 15.62 -21.40
N ASP A 464 6.28 15.29 -22.29
CA ASP A 464 5.51 16.31 -23.02
C ASP A 464 4.70 17.20 -22.05
N PHE A 465 4.19 16.66 -20.95
CA PHE A 465 3.48 17.42 -19.90
C PHE A 465 4.44 18.25 -19.04
N TYR A 466 5.62 17.71 -18.74
CA TYR A 466 6.65 18.45 -18.02
C TYR A 466 7.17 19.65 -18.81
N GLU A 467 7.34 19.48 -20.12
CA GLU A 467 7.72 20.59 -21.01
C GLU A 467 6.64 21.69 -21.07
N LEU A 468 5.36 21.34 -20.90
CA LEU A 468 4.24 22.29 -20.90
C LEU A 468 4.07 22.99 -19.53
N TRP A 469 4.20 22.24 -18.43
CA TRP A 469 3.93 22.70 -17.06
C TRP A 469 4.98 22.17 -16.07
N PRO A 470 6.26 22.60 -16.17
CA PRO A 470 7.33 22.08 -15.31
C PRO A 470 7.06 22.33 -13.83
N GLU A 471 6.35 23.41 -13.49
CA GLU A 471 6.02 23.80 -12.11
C GLU A 471 5.06 22.84 -11.41
N LYS A 472 4.31 22.00 -12.14
CA LYS A 472 3.44 21.00 -11.54
C LYS A 472 4.21 19.80 -10.96
N PHE A 473 5.40 19.51 -11.50
CA PHE A 473 6.13 18.28 -11.21
C PHE A 473 7.10 18.43 -10.05
N ASN A 474 7.03 17.48 -9.12
CA ASN A 474 7.91 17.46 -7.95
C ASN A 474 8.14 16.02 -7.46
N ASN A 475 9.06 15.87 -6.49
CA ASN A 475 9.35 14.59 -5.85
C ASN A 475 8.91 14.61 -4.39
N LYS A 476 8.29 13.50 -3.94
CA LYS A 476 8.03 13.21 -2.53
C LYS A 476 8.47 11.79 -2.24
N THR A 477 9.72 11.64 -1.83
CA THR A 477 10.26 10.31 -1.50
C THR A 477 9.42 9.66 -0.41
N ASN A 478 9.02 8.41 -0.63
CA ASN A 478 8.22 7.65 0.31
C ASN A 478 8.92 7.51 1.67
N GLY A 479 8.16 7.08 2.64
CA GLY A 479 8.60 6.71 3.97
C GLY A 479 7.72 5.61 4.56
N VAL A 480 8.01 5.24 5.80
CA VAL A 480 7.20 4.32 6.61
C VAL A 480 7.05 4.87 8.03
N THR A 481 5.93 4.55 8.70
CA THR A 481 5.72 5.02 10.07
C THR A 481 6.64 4.30 11.05
N PRO A 482 7.45 5.03 11.85
CA PRO A 482 8.32 4.43 12.86
C PRO A 482 7.54 3.78 14.01
N ARG A 483 6.31 4.24 14.29
CA ARG A 483 5.46 3.66 15.34
C ARG A 483 5.23 2.19 15.09
N ARG A 484 4.65 1.81 13.95
CA ARG A 484 4.42 0.40 13.62
C ARG A 484 5.70 -0.36 13.29
N TRP A 485 6.58 0.22 12.43
CA TRP A 485 7.66 -0.55 11.81
C TRP A 485 8.95 -0.63 12.61
N LEU A 486 9.05 0.16 13.70
CA LEU A 486 10.16 0.09 14.63
C LEU A 486 9.66 -0.12 16.07
N ALA A 487 8.84 0.79 16.63
CA ALA A 487 8.42 0.70 18.02
C ALA A 487 7.60 -0.58 18.30
N MET A 488 6.54 -0.84 17.53
CA MET A 488 5.70 -2.04 17.72
C MET A 488 6.39 -3.32 17.21
N ALA A 489 7.01 -3.27 16.02
CA ALA A 489 7.60 -4.47 15.43
C ALA A 489 8.83 -4.98 16.21
N ASN A 490 9.56 -4.10 16.90
CA ASN A 490 10.83 -4.40 17.57
C ASN A 490 10.91 -3.73 18.96
N PRO A 491 10.06 -4.14 19.92
CA PRO A 491 9.95 -3.48 21.22
C PRO A 491 11.27 -3.46 21.98
N HIS A 492 12.07 -4.54 21.95
CA HIS A 492 13.38 -4.55 22.60
C HIS A 492 14.38 -3.56 22.01
N LEU A 493 14.32 -3.32 20.69
CA LEU A 493 15.11 -2.26 20.07
C LEU A 493 14.55 -0.90 20.46
N ALA A 494 13.24 -0.73 20.49
CA ALA A 494 12.61 0.52 20.91
C ALA A 494 13.01 0.91 22.34
N ASP A 495 13.09 -0.06 23.27
CA ASP A 495 13.58 0.16 24.63
C ASP A 495 15.04 0.63 24.65
N LEU A 496 15.91 -0.03 23.87
CA LEU A 496 17.31 0.36 23.75
C LEU A 496 17.45 1.77 23.16
N LEU A 497 16.66 2.11 22.15
CA LEU A 497 16.65 3.45 21.54
C LEU A 497 16.19 4.51 22.54
N THR A 498 15.12 4.23 23.30
CA THR A 498 14.60 5.13 24.31
C THR A 498 15.64 5.36 25.44
N GLU A 499 16.35 4.30 25.86
CA GLU A 499 17.42 4.42 26.83
C GLU A 499 18.58 5.31 26.34
N LYS A 500 18.95 5.19 25.07
CA LYS A 500 20.13 5.90 24.51
C LYS A 500 19.82 7.30 23.97
N LEU A 501 18.61 7.53 23.44
CA LEU A 501 18.23 8.76 22.76
C LEU A 501 17.23 9.62 23.55
N GLY A 502 16.70 9.07 24.63
CA GLY A 502 15.56 9.65 25.34
C GLY A 502 14.24 9.39 24.64
N ASP A 503 13.17 9.80 25.28
CA ASP A 503 11.81 9.71 24.76
C ASP A 503 11.58 10.67 23.59
N GLY A 504 10.65 10.31 22.67
CA GLY A 504 10.22 11.16 21.55
C GLY A 504 10.88 10.86 20.20
N TRP A 505 11.80 9.89 20.08
CA TRP A 505 12.33 9.47 18.79
C TRP A 505 11.25 8.88 17.88
N GLN A 506 10.16 8.38 18.43
CA GLN A 506 9.02 7.83 17.70
C GLN A 506 8.27 8.88 16.85
N ALA A 507 8.39 10.16 17.22
CA ALA A 507 7.84 11.31 16.48
C ALA A 507 8.94 12.13 15.78
N ASP A 508 10.21 11.91 16.11
CA ASP A 508 11.37 12.58 15.50
C ASP A 508 12.47 11.54 15.19
N LEU A 509 12.26 10.82 14.08
CA LEU A 509 13.15 9.73 13.69
C LEU A 509 14.58 10.21 13.35
N ALA A 510 14.80 11.50 13.10
CA ALA A 510 16.12 12.06 12.84
C ALA A 510 17.09 11.87 14.04
N ARG A 511 16.57 11.72 15.25
CA ARG A 511 17.36 11.43 16.47
C ARG A 511 18.15 10.13 16.37
N LEU A 512 17.73 9.17 15.54
CA LEU A 512 18.47 7.92 15.35
C LEU A 512 19.88 8.15 14.82
N ALA A 513 20.16 9.26 14.16
CA ALA A 513 21.51 9.61 13.69
C ALA A 513 22.58 9.59 14.80
N ASN A 514 22.19 9.86 16.06
CA ASN A 514 23.09 9.84 17.20
C ASN A 514 23.64 8.43 17.54
N LEU A 515 22.97 7.36 17.07
CA LEU A 515 23.45 5.99 17.25
C LEU A 515 24.78 5.73 16.53
N ARG A 516 25.10 6.51 15.46
CA ARG A 516 26.34 6.38 14.70
C ARG A 516 27.56 6.51 15.63
N GLN A 517 27.53 7.51 16.52
CA GLN A 517 28.64 7.75 17.46
C GLN A 517 28.82 6.59 18.45
N LEU A 518 27.74 5.94 18.90
CA LEU A 518 27.83 4.79 19.82
C LEU A 518 28.54 3.61 19.16
N ALA A 519 28.22 3.34 17.90
CA ALA A 519 28.87 2.28 17.14
C ALA A 519 30.34 2.59 16.78
N GLU A 520 30.63 3.83 16.38
CA GLU A 520 31.99 4.28 15.99
C GLU A 520 32.94 4.39 17.18
N ASN A 521 32.44 4.83 18.34
CA ASN A 521 33.23 4.92 19.57
C ASN A 521 33.47 3.55 20.24
N GLY A 522 32.88 2.47 19.70
CA GLY A 522 33.05 1.11 20.21
C GLY A 522 32.42 0.92 21.60
N ASP A 523 31.25 1.53 21.87
CA ASP A 523 30.46 1.22 23.07
C ASP A 523 30.09 -0.26 23.09
N ARG A 524 30.93 -1.03 23.78
CA ARG A 524 30.83 -2.49 23.79
C ARG A 524 29.51 -2.98 24.36
N ALA A 525 29.02 -2.32 25.40
CA ALA A 525 27.75 -2.71 26.02
C ALA A 525 26.55 -2.47 25.07
N PHE A 526 26.60 -1.37 24.31
CA PHE A 526 25.59 -1.08 23.29
C PHE A 526 25.64 -2.12 22.15
N ILE A 527 26.84 -2.43 21.63
CA ILE A 527 27.04 -3.40 20.55
C ILE A 527 26.57 -4.80 20.98
N GLU A 528 26.95 -5.28 22.15
CA GLU A 528 26.53 -6.58 22.67
C GLU A 528 25.01 -6.65 22.84
N ARG A 529 24.39 -5.59 23.35
CA ARG A 529 22.93 -5.54 23.51
C ARG A 529 22.21 -5.50 22.18
N TRP A 530 22.74 -4.78 21.18
CA TRP A 530 22.22 -4.78 19.81
C TRP A 530 22.21 -6.19 19.22
N GLN A 531 23.34 -6.92 19.34
CA GLN A 531 23.46 -8.31 18.88
C GLN A 531 22.46 -9.25 19.56
N LEU A 532 22.27 -9.09 20.88
CA LEU A 532 21.28 -9.89 21.63
C LEU A 532 19.86 -9.67 21.14
N ILE A 533 19.47 -8.40 20.87
CA ILE A 533 18.16 -8.06 20.33
C ILE A 533 17.98 -8.68 18.94
N ARG A 534 18.99 -8.58 18.08
CA ARG A 534 18.98 -9.20 16.75
C ARG A 534 18.79 -10.71 16.86
N GLN A 535 19.54 -11.36 17.73
CA GLN A 535 19.45 -12.82 17.96
C GLN A 535 18.07 -13.24 18.46
N HIS A 536 17.47 -12.48 19.38
CA HIS A 536 16.12 -12.73 19.87
C HIS A 536 15.08 -12.65 18.73
N ASN A 537 15.14 -11.62 17.89
CA ASN A 537 14.25 -11.48 16.76
C ASN A 537 14.39 -12.61 15.74
N LYS A 538 15.62 -13.09 15.49
CA LYS A 538 15.88 -14.25 14.64
C LYS A 538 15.31 -15.54 15.20
N GLN A 539 15.37 -15.74 16.52
CA GLN A 539 14.75 -16.89 17.19
C GLN A 539 13.22 -16.85 17.04
N ARG A 540 12.59 -15.67 17.21
CA ARG A 540 11.13 -15.50 16.98
C ARG A 540 10.74 -15.83 15.55
N LEU A 541 11.47 -15.31 14.56
CA LEU A 541 11.20 -15.61 13.15
C LEU A 541 11.42 -17.07 12.82
N ALA A 542 12.48 -17.69 13.35
CA ALA A 542 12.75 -19.13 13.16
C ALA A 542 11.61 -20.01 13.67
N ALA A 543 11.08 -19.69 14.86
CA ALA A 543 9.92 -20.38 15.42
C ALA A 543 8.65 -20.20 14.55
N LEU A 544 8.41 -19.00 14.01
CA LEU A 544 7.30 -18.74 13.10
C LEU A 544 7.43 -19.56 11.80
N VAL A 545 8.64 -19.60 11.22
CA VAL A 545 8.93 -20.36 9.99
C VAL A 545 8.70 -21.84 10.23
N GLU A 546 9.26 -22.38 11.32
CA GLU A 546 9.10 -23.81 11.68
C GLU A 546 7.63 -24.19 11.90
N ALA A 547 6.88 -23.36 12.62
CA ALA A 547 5.45 -23.60 12.88
C ALA A 547 4.60 -23.60 11.59
N GLN A 548 4.97 -22.80 10.57
CA GLN A 548 4.18 -22.68 9.34
C GLN A 548 4.65 -23.57 8.20
N THR A 549 5.90 -23.99 8.21
CA THR A 549 6.50 -24.71 7.06
C THR A 549 7.17 -26.03 7.43
N GLY A 550 7.39 -26.27 8.72
CA GLY A 550 8.14 -27.44 9.22
C GLY A 550 9.65 -27.36 8.96
N VAL A 551 10.17 -26.24 8.47
CA VAL A 551 11.60 -26.07 8.20
C VAL A 551 12.25 -25.27 9.32
N THR A 552 13.29 -25.85 9.92
CA THR A 552 14.05 -25.19 11.01
C THR A 552 15.10 -24.25 10.43
N PHE A 553 15.08 -22.99 10.85
CA PHE A 553 16.10 -21.98 10.59
C PHE A 553 17.05 -21.90 11.79
N ASP A 554 18.37 -21.99 11.55
CA ASP A 554 19.36 -21.72 12.59
C ASP A 554 19.50 -20.20 12.77
N PRO A 555 19.18 -19.64 13.96
CA PRO A 555 19.33 -18.21 14.21
C PRO A 555 20.77 -17.64 14.08
N ASN A 556 21.78 -18.51 14.03
CA ASN A 556 23.17 -18.09 13.80
C ASN A 556 23.54 -17.97 12.30
N SER A 557 22.69 -18.47 11.42
CA SER A 557 22.87 -18.33 9.96
C SER A 557 22.58 -16.91 9.49
N LEU A 558 23.05 -16.52 8.33
CA LEU A 558 22.66 -15.29 7.64
C LEU A 558 21.19 -15.40 7.20
N PHE A 559 20.31 -14.53 7.71
CA PHE A 559 18.91 -14.46 7.28
C PHE A 559 18.78 -13.53 6.09
N ASP A 560 18.62 -14.13 4.92
CA ASP A 560 18.51 -13.50 3.60
C ASP A 560 17.03 -13.45 3.17
N ILE A 561 16.46 -12.26 3.07
CA ILE A 561 15.00 -12.11 3.04
C ILE A 561 14.51 -11.28 1.86
N GLN A 562 13.59 -11.87 1.08
CA GLN A 562 12.87 -11.21 -0.01
C GLN A 562 11.36 -11.37 0.16
N VAL A 563 10.71 -10.43 0.84
CA VAL A 563 9.25 -10.45 1.04
C VAL A 563 8.59 -9.24 0.38
N LYS A 564 7.88 -9.50 -0.69
CA LYS A 564 7.16 -8.53 -1.52
C LYS A 564 6.24 -9.27 -2.51
N ARG A 565 5.30 -8.57 -3.18
CA ARG A 565 4.49 -9.18 -4.25
C ARG A 565 5.40 -9.96 -5.21
N ILE A 566 4.94 -11.14 -5.63
CA ILE A 566 5.66 -11.91 -6.64
C ILE A 566 5.38 -11.32 -8.02
N HIS A 567 6.44 -10.88 -8.67
CA HIS A 567 6.39 -10.26 -9.99
C HIS A 567 7.75 -10.38 -10.67
N GLU A 568 7.76 -10.60 -11.99
CA GLU A 568 9.01 -10.82 -12.73
C GLU A 568 9.99 -9.66 -12.58
N TYR A 569 9.55 -8.38 -12.61
CA TYR A 569 10.46 -7.25 -12.46
C TYR A 569 11.12 -7.15 -11.07
N LYS A 570 10.50 -7.72 -10.03
CA LYS A 570 11.08 -7.79 -8.66
C LYS A 570 12.12 -8.88 -8.52
N ARG A 571 12.21 -9.73 -9.51
CA ARG A 571 13.25 -10.74 -9.77
C ARG A 571 13.47 -11.74 -8.63
N GLN A 572 12.38 -12.23 -8.00
CA GLN A 572 12.49 -13.40 -7.10
C GLN A 572 13.20 -14.56 -7.83
N LEU A 573 13.00 -14.66 -9.15
CA LEU A 573 13.69 -15.65 -9.97
C LEU A 573 15.22 -15.49 -9.90
N LEU A 574 15.76 -14.28 -9.94
CA LEU A 574 17.21 -14.05 -9.80
C LEU A 574 17.74 -14.57 -8.45
N ASN A 575 16.97 -14.37 -7.37
CA ASN A 575 17.31 -14.93 -6.05
C ASN A 575 17.29 -16.46 -6.07
N VAL A 576 16.30 -17.09 -6.71
CA VAL A 576 16.24 -18.54 -6.85
C VAL A 576 17.44 -19.08 -7.66
N LEU A 577 17.85 -18.39 -8.73
CA LEU A 577 19.06 -18.76 -9.50
C LEU A 577 20.33 -18.71 -8.62
N HIS A 578 20.43 -17.72 -7.72
CA HIS A 578 21.52 -17.66 -6.74
C HIS A 578 21.45 -18.84 -5.75
N VAL A 579 20.27 -19.17 -5.23
CA VAL A 579 20.11 -20.33 -4.34
C VAL A 579 20.52 -21.62 -5.03
N ILE A 580 20.16 -21.81 -6.30
CA ILE A 580 20.60 -22.97 -7.09
C ILE A 580 22.12 -22.95 -7.31
N HIS A 581 22.73 -21.78 -7.52
CA HIS A 581 24.17 -21.63 -7.59
C HIS A 581 24.86 -22.07 -6.27
N LEU A 582 24.34 -21.65 -5.12
CA LEU A 582 24.84 -22.08 -3.81
C LEU A 582 24.69 -23.59 -3.62
N TYR A 583 23.57 -24.17 -4.04
CA TYR A 583 23.37 -25.61 -4.02
C TYR A 583 24.39 -26.35 -4.86
N ASN A 584 24.69 -25.88 -6.07
CA ASN A 584 25.75 -26.47 -6.93
C ASN A 584 27.13 -26.39 -6.26
N ARG A 585 27.51 -25.27 -5.64
CA ARG A 585 28.78 -25.13 -4.90
C ARG A 585 28.90 -26.15 -3.78
N ILE A 586 27.82 -26.34 -3.00
CA ILE A 586 27.83 -27.36 -1.92
C ILE A 586 28.01 -28.75 -2.50
N ARG A 587 27.30 -29.11 -3.58
CA ARG A 587 27.39 -30.38 -4.25
C ARG A 587 28.78 -30.66 -4.84
N ASN A 588 29.44 -29.61 -5.30
CA ASN A 588 30.84 -29.69 -5.82
C ASN A 588 31.89 -29.70 -4.71
N GLY A 589 31.51 -29.58 -3.43
CA GLY A 589 32.43 -29.51 -2.30
C GLY A 589 33.16 -28.18 -2.12
N GLU A 590 32.63 -27.10 -2.74
CA GLU A 590 33.16 -25.73 -2.68
C GLU A 590 32.66 -25.02 -1.41
N THR A 591 32.98 -25.59 -0.24
CA THR A 591 32.47 -25.12 1.07
C THR A 591 33.53 -24.52 1.98
N ASN A 592 34.70 -24.19 1.44
CA ASN A 592 35.71 -23.46 2.20
C ASN A 592 35.19 -22.05 2.54
N ASP A 593 35.35 -21.65 3.81
CA ASP A 593 34.85 -20.38 4.33
C ASP A 593 33.32 -20.17 4.14
N TRP A 594 32.56 -21.24 4.21
CA TRP A 594 31.11 -21.22 4.01
C TRP A 594 30.40 -20.41 5.07
N VAL A 595 29.40 -19.61 4.64
CA VAL A 595 28.46 -18.92 5.50
C VAL A 595 27.09 -19.63 5.44
N ASN A 596 26.64 -20.18 6.57
CA ASN A 596 25.33 -20.78 6.64
C ASN A 596 24.25 -19.72 6.37
N ARG A 597 23.27 -20.08 5.54
CA ARG A 597 22.26 -19.13 5.05
C ARG A 597 20.86 -19.72 5.13
N CYS A 598 19.94 -18.90 5.62
CA CYS A 598 18.49 -19.17 5.60
C CYS A 598 17.82 -18.14 4.69
N VAL A 599 17.34 -18.58 3.54
CA VAL A 599 16.67 -17.74 2.54
C VAL A 599 15.16 -17.83 2.75
N LEU A 600 14.52 -16.69 2.97
CA LEU A 600 13.07 -16.58 3.12
C LEU A 600 12.50 -15.72 2.00
N ILE A 601 11.66 -16.33 1.18
CA ILE A 601 10.89 -15.63 0.14
C ILE A 601 9.42 -15.69 0.52
N GLY A 602 8.68 -14.59 0.33
CA GLY A 602 7.26 -14.54 0.61
C GLY A 602 6.57 -13.44 -0.18
N GLY A 603 5.29 -13.66 -0.48
CA GLY A 603 4.48 -12.70 -1.22
C GLY A 603 3.38 -13.36 -2.02
N LYS A 604 2.35 -12.60 -2.36
CA LYS A 604 1.23 -13.05 -3.18
C LYS A 604 1.50 -12.73 -4.65
N ALA A 605 1.18 -13.67 -5.54
CA ALA A 605 1.05 -13.41 -6.98
C ALA A 605 -0.38 -12.99 -7.30
N ALA A 606 -0.58 -12.06 -8.23
CA ALA A 606 -1.93 -11.76 -8.70
C ALA A 606 -2.58 -13.03 -9.28
N PRO A 607 -3.87 -13.30 -9.01
CA PRO A 607 -4.52 -14.56 -9.41
C PRO A 607 -4.41 -14.88 -10.89
N GLY A 608 -4.49 -13.89 -11.77
CA GLY A 608 -4.34 -14.03 -13.22
C GLY A 608 -2.89 -14.03 -13.73
N TYR A 609 -1.90 -13.85 -12.87
CA TYR A 609 -0.49 -13.74 -13.30
C TYR A 609 0.22 -15.10 -13.25
N GLN A 610 0.02 -15.91 -14.30
CA GLN A 610 0.49 -17.27 -14.38
C GLN A 610 2.00 -17.39 -14.14
N ARG A 611 2.81 -16.54 -14.77
CA ARG A 611 4.28 -16.58 -14.64
C ARG A 611 4.74 -16.36 -13.17
N ALA A 612 4.11 -15.44 -12.46
CA ALA A 612 4.40 -15.22 -11.05
C ALA A 612 4.02 -16.43 -10.18
N LYS A 613 2.92 -17.12 -10.51
CA LYS A 613 2.51 -18.37 -9.84
C LYS A 613 3.48 -19.51 -10.13
N GLU A 614 4.00 -19.61 -11.35
CA GLU A 614 5.06 -20.58 -11.71
C GLU A 614 6.36 -20.33 -10.94
N ILE A 615 6.73 -19.07 -10.69
CA ILE A 615 7.89 -18.71 -9.86
C ILE A 615 7.68 -19.19 -8.42
N ILE A 616 6.48 -19.06 -7.84
CA ILE A 616 6.17 -19.61 -6.51
C ILE A 616 6.35 -21.13 -6.51
N LYS A 617 5.84 -21.82 -7.53
CA LYS A 617 6.02 -23.26 -7.68
C LYS A 617 7.50 -23.64 -7.75
N LEU A 618 8.30 -22.89 -8.51
CA LEU A 618 9.75 -23.13 -8.61
C LEU A 618 10.44 -22.97 -7.26
N ILE A 619 10.12 -21.91 -6.51
CA ILE A 619 10.69 -21.67 -5.18
C ILE A 619 10.41 -22.87 -4.26
N ASN A 620 9.17 -23.33 -4.21
CA ASN A 620 8.76 -24.45 -3.36
C ASN A 620 9.42 -25.77 -3.78
N ASN A 621 9.55 -26.03 -5.09
CA ASN A 621 10.18 -27.23 -5.59
C ASN A 621 11.70 -27.23 -5.30
N VAL A 622 12.38 -26.10 -5.51
CA VAL A 622 13.80 -25.92 -5.16
C VAL A 622 14.01 -26.09 -3.66
N ALA A 623 13.12 -25.50 -2.84
CA ALA A 623 13.14 -25.67 -1.38
C ALA A 623 13.00 -27.16 -0.98
N GLY A 624 12.05 -27.87 -1.60
CA GLY A 624 11.82 -29.29 -1.35
C GLY A 624 13.06 -30.16 -1.63
N VAL A 625 13.80 -29.84 -2.69
CA VAL A 625 15.06 -30.56 -3.02
C VAL A 625 16.18 -30.19 -2.03
N ILE A 626 16.44 -28.91 -1.85
CA ILE A 626 17.58 -28.41 -1.08
C ILE A 626 17.46 -28.76 0.41
N ASN A 627 16.29 -28.54 1.00
CA ASN A 627 16.08 -28.74 2.44
C ASN A 627 16.16 -30.22 2.85
N ASN A 628 15.96 -31.15 1.90
CA ASN A 628 16.01 -32.59 2.13
C ASN A 628 17.28 -33.27 1.62
N ASP A 629 18.21 -32.54 0.97
CA ASP A 629 19.49 -33.13 0.51
C ASP A 629 20.47 -33.21 1.68
N PRO A 630 20.89 -34.46 2.10
CA PRO A 630 21.86 -34.64 3.20
C PRO A 630 23.20 -33.95 2.94
N ALA A 631 23.58 -33.74 1.68
CA ALA A 631 24.84 -33.06 1.34
C ALA A 631 24.76 -31.56 1.66
N VAL A 632 23.58 -30.99 1.66
CA VAL A 632 23.34 -29.59 2.03
C VAL A 632 23.33 -29.41 3.55
N GLY A 633 22.58 -30.26 4.28
CA GLY A 633 22.42 -30.16 5.74
C GLY A 633 21.89 -28.79 6.16
N ASP A 634 22.58 -28.19 7.13
CA ASP A 634 22.20 -26.87 7.67
C ASP A 634 22.91 -25.67 6.98
N ARG A 635 23.68 -25.95 5.92
CA ARG A 635 24.46 -24.91 5.21
C ARG A 635 23.54 -23.93 4.47
N LEU A 636 22.42 -24.44 3.92
CA LEU A 636 21.49 -23.66 3.12
C LEU A 636 20.06 -24.16 3.36
N LYS A 637 19.18 -23.26 3.73
CA LYS A 637 17.73 -23.49 3.81
C LYS A 637 17.00 -22.48 2.93
N LEU A 638 15.95 -22.93 2.26
CA LEU A 638 15.05 -22.09 1.47
C LEU A 638 13.62 -22.33 1.93
N VAL A 639 12.87 -21.23 2.16
CA VAL A 639 11.47 -21.30 2.52
C VAL A 639 10.67 -20.26 1.72
N PHE A 640 9.54 -20.68 1.18
CA PHE A 640 8.47 -19.77 0.78
C PHE A 640 7.47 -19.64 1.93
N LEU A 641 7.37 -18.44 2.51
CA LEU A 641 6.44 -18.18 3.61
C LEU A 641 5.07 -17.76 3.04
N PRO A 642 4.01 -18.59 3.20
CA PRO A 642 2.71 -18.30 2.62
C PRO A 642 2.00 -17.14 3.32
N ASN A 643 1.01 -16.57 2.64
CA ASN A 643 0.11 -15.53 3.14
C ASN A 643 0.84 -14.35 3.81
N TYR A 644 1.85 -13.82 3.11
CA TYR A 644 2.55 -12.62 3.55
C TYR A 644 1.58 -11.43 3.70
N GLY A 645 1.67 -10.73 4.83
CA GLY A 645 0.82 -9.59 5.21
C GLY A 645 1.51 -8.66 6.20
N VAL A 646 0.79 -7.70 6.74
CA VAL A 646 1.32 -6.69 7.66
C VAL A 646 1.85 -7.34 8.94
N THR A 647 1.06 -8.19 9.57
CA THR A 647 1.44 -8.87 10.83
C THR A 647 2.70 -9.74 10.65
N LYS A 648 2.79 -10.51 9.56
CA LYS A 648 4.00 -11.29 9.28
C LYS A 648 5.23 -10.42 9.05
N MET A 649 5.06 -9.29 8.35
CA MET A 649 6.17 -8.35 8.12
C MET A 649 6.70 -7.75 9.42
N MET A 650 5.83 -7.52 10.42
CA MET A 650 6.28 -7.05 11.75
C MET A 650 7.19 -8.06 12.47
N SER A 651 7.03 -9.36 12.21
CA SER A 651 7.95 -10.40 12.72
C SER A 651 9.19 -10.58 11.85
N ILE A 652 9.10 -10.33 10.54
CA ILE A 652 10.17 -10.57 9.57
C ILE A 652 11.21 -9.44 9.59
N CYS A 653 10.77 -8.17 9.53
CA CYS A 653 11.72 -7.07 9.33
C CYS A 653 12.72 -6.89 10.50
N PRO A 654 12.40 -7.16 11.79
CA PRO A 654 13.38 -7.09 12.85
C PRO A 654 14.45 -8.19 12.82
N ALA A 655 14.13 -9.31 12.16
CA ALA A 655 14.99 -10.51 12.12
C ALA A 655 15.91 -10.57 10.89
N ALA A 656 15.64 -9.79 9.85
CA ALA A 656 16.40 -9.84 8.60
C ALA A 656 17.83 -9.33 8.76
N ASP A 657 18.80 -10.08 8.29
CA ASP A 657 20.20 -9.63 8.19
C ASP A 657 20.46 -8.97 6.84
N LEU A 658 20.00 -9.58 5.76
CA LEU A 658 20.13 -9.10 4.39
C LEU A 658 18.75 -8.87 3.79
N SER A 659 18.53 -7.70 3.22
CA SER A 659 17.29 -7.25 2.60
C SER A 659 17.44 -7.22 1.07
N GLU A 660 16.71 -8.09 0.38
CA GLU A 660 16.76 -8.27 -1.07
C GLU A 660 15.90 -7.23 -1.80
N GLN A 661 16.54 -6.25 -2.42
CA GLN A 661 15.92 -5.15 -3.17
C GLN A 661 16.43 -5.12 -4.62
N ILE A 662 16.19 -6.23 -5.32
CA ILE A 662 16.86 -6.64 -6.54
C ILE A 662 16.03 -6.46 -7.82
N SER A 663 15.11 -5.50 -7.86
CA SER A 663 14.32 -5.16 -9.05
C SER A 663 15.21 -4.83 -10.25
N THR A 664 14.72 -5.06 -11.46
CA THR A 664 15.38 -4.52 -12.66
C THR A 664 15.40 -2.99 -12.57
N ALA A 665 16.57 -2.37 -12.75
CA ALA A 665 16.72 -0.93 -12.61
C ALA A 665 15.77 -0.13 -13.50
N GLY A 666 15.17 0.93 -12.94
CA GLY A 666 14.16 1.75 -13.58
C GLY A 666 12.75 1.14 -13.60
N LYS A 667 12.47 0.15 -12.71
CA LYS A 667 11.16 -0.53 -12.65
C LYS A 667 10.46 -0.38 -11.29
N GLU A 668 11.19 -0.36 -10.19
CA GLU A 668 10.62 -0.09 -8.86
C GLU A 668 10.57 1.43 -8.64
N ALA A 669 9.40 2.01 -8.54
CA ALA A 669 9.25 3.45 -8.38
C ALA A 669 9.91 3.97 -7.08
N SER A 670 9.77 3.25 -5.99
CA SER A 670 10.39 3.58 -4.70
C SER A 670 10.75 2.32 -3.92
N GLY A 671 9.77 1.46 -3.67
CA GLY A 671 9.82 0.49 -2.60
C GLY A 671 9.58 1.15 -1.23
N THR A 672 9.06 0.37 -0.29
CA THR A 672 8.92 0.74 1.12
C THR A 672 9.38 -0.39 2.05
N GLY A 673 9.48 -1.61 1.54
CA GLY A 673 10.07 -2.74 2.26
C GLY A 673 11.53 -2.48 2.64
N ASN A 674 12.32 -1.92 1.71
CA ASN A 674 13.70 -1.49 1.94
C ASN A 674 13.83 -0.58 3.16
N MET A 675 12.93 0.38 3.34
CA MET A 675 12.94 1.32 4.47
C MET A 675 12.61 0.63 5.82
N LYS A 676 11.67 -0.32 5.84
CA LYS A 676 11.32 -1.11 7.02
C LYS A 676 12.49 -1.96 7.49
N PHE A 677 13.16 -2.63 6.57
CA PHE A 677 14.35 -3.42 6.83
C PHE A 677 15.51 -2.55 7.33
N MET A 678 15.81 -1.46 6.64
CA MET A 678 16.84 -0.49 7.03
C MET A 678 16.61 0.03 8.47
N MET A 679 15.37 0.42 8.79
CA MET A 679 14.98 0.95 10.10
C MET A 679 15.23 -0.06 11.22
N ASN A 680 15.14 -1.35 10.92
CA ASN A 680 15.43 -2.46 11.83
C ASN A 680 16.88 -2.97 11.75
N GLY A 681 17.76 -2.28 11.03
CA GLY A 681 19.18 -2.60 10.98
C GLY A 681 19.55 -3.73 10.00
N ALA A 682 18.66 -4.15 9.09
CA ALA A 682 19.04 -5.03 7.99
C ALA A 682 19.86 -4.26 6.96
N ILE A 683 20.83 -4.94 6.34
CA ILE A 683 21.67 -4.37 5.30
C ILE A 683 21.03 -4.67 3.95
N THR A 684 20.97 -3.69 3.07
CA THR A 684 20.38 -3.87 1.75
C THR A 684 21.38 -4.41 0.74
N ILE A 685 21.00 -5.46 0.01
CA ILE A 685 21.56 -5.81 -1.28
C ILE A 685 20.56 -5.40 -2.36
N GLY A 686 20.97 -4.61 -3.33
CA GLY A 686 20.01 -4.03 -4.26
C GLY A 686 20.64 -3.44 -5.50
N THR A 687 19.75 -3.13 -6.45
CA THR A 687 20.07 -2.44 -7.69
C THR A 687 19.97 -0.92 -7.53
N TYR A 688 20.53 -0.19 -8.47
CA TYR A 688 20.42 1.27 -8.55
C TYR A 688 19.01 1.65 -9.06
N ASP A 689 18.00 1.54 -8.18
CA ASP A 689 16.60 1.67 -8.52
C ASP A 689 15.78 2.21 -7.34
N GLY A 690 14.74 2.99 -7.63
CA GLY A 690 13.82 3.53 -6.63
C GLY A 690 14.53 4.20 -5.45
N ALA A 691 14.03 4.01 -4.25
CA ALA A 691 14.60 4.58 -3.03
C ALA A 691 15.88 3.86 -2.54
N ASN A 692 16.31 2.77 -3.19
CA ASN A 692 17.60 2.15 -2.86
C ASN A 692 18.76 3.12 -3.00
N ILE A 693 18.69 4.06 -3.96
CA ILE A 693 19.71 5.09 -4.20
C ILE A 693 19.81 5.99 -2.98
N GLU A 694 18.70 6.55 -2.55
CA GLU A 694 18.64 7.46 -1.39
C GLU A 694 19.03 6.74 -0.10
N ILE A 695 18.71 5.43 0.03
CA ILE A 695 19.18 4.60 1.15
C ILE A 695 20.69 4.44 1.09
N MET A 696 21.26 4.10 -0.07
CA MET A 696 22.70 3.96 -0.25
C MET A 696 23.44 5.27 0.07
N ASP A 697 22.93 6.40 -0.41
CA ASP A 697 23.49 7.73 -0.10
C ASP A 697 23.47 8.03 1.40
N ALA A 698 22.39 7.66 2.10
CA ALA A 698 22.22 7.88 3.53
C ALA A 698 23.16 7.02 4.39
N VAL A 699 23.37 5.74 4.01
CA VAL A 699 24.19 4.81 4.80
C VAL A 699 25.66 4.83 4.38
N GLY A 700 25.97 5.26 3.14
CA GLY A 700 27.27 5.16 2.46
C GLY A 700 27.47 3.82 1.78
N GLU A 701 28.21 3.83 0.66
CA GLU A 701 28.43 2.67 -0.22
C GLU A 701 28.99 1.43 0.50
N ASP A 702 29.83 1.62 1.52
CA ASP A 702 30.41 0.52 2.32
C ASP A 702 29.37 -0.24 3.17
N ASN A 703 28.16 0.30 3.32
CA ASN A 703 27.08 -0.25 4.14
C ASN A 703 25.85 -0.68 3.31
N PHE A 704 26.08 -0.86 2.00
CA PHE A 704 25.10 -1.28 1.01
C PHE A 704 25.80 -2.20 -0.03
N PHE A 705 25.16 -3.26 -0.49
CA PHE A 705 25.70 -4.15 -1.50
C PHE A 705 25.06 -3.87 -2.86
N LEU A 706 25.58 -2.85 -3.55
CA LEU A 706 25.09 -2.45 -4.87
C LEU A 706 25.54 -3.44 -5.95
N PHE A 707 24.66 -3.74 -6.92
CA PHE A 707 24.95 -4.54 -8.10
C PHE A 707 24.05 -4.18 -9.28
N GLY A 708 24.35 -4.73 -10.44
CA GLY A 708 23.53 -4.75 -11.64
C GLY A 708 23.63 -3.49 -12.50
N LEU A 709 22.92 -3.56 -13.62
CA LEU A 709 22.82 -2.49 -14.61
C LEU A 709 22.01 -1.31 -14.07
N LYS A 710 22.31 -0.11 -14.55
CA LYS A 710 21.49 1.09 -14.32
C LYS A 710 20.34 1.17 -15.32
N ALA A 711 19.37 2.04 -15.07
CA ALA A 711 18.16 2.19 -15.89
C ALA A 711 18.44 2.54 -17.36
N ASP A 712 19.42 3.40 -17.62
CA ASP A 712 19.88 3.77 -18.96
C ASP A 712 20.59 2.62 -19.69
N GLU A 713 21.39 1.82 -18.95
CA GLU A 713 22.06 0.63 -19.47
C GLU A 713 21.03 -0.46 -19.83
N VAL A 714 20.02 -0.70 -18.98
CA VAL A 714 18.90 -1.60 -19.28
C VAL A 714 18.17 -1.13 -20.55
N LYS A 715 17.92 0.19 -20.69
CA LYS A 715 17.29 0.75 -21.87
C LYS A 715 18.15 0.57 -23.13
N ALA A 716 19.46 0.77 -23.04
CA ALA A 716 20.39 0.62 -24.15
C ALA A 716 20.51 -0.85 -24.62
N LEU A 717 20.36 -1.80 -23.69
CA LEU A 717 20.41 -3.23 -23.99
C LEU A 717 19.19 -3.73 -24.78
N ARG A 718 18.07 -3.02 -24.73
CA ARG A 718 16.85 -3.39 -25.47
C ARG A 718 17.11 -3.46 -26.98
N GLY A 719 16.67 -4.56 -27.59
CA GLY A 719 16.85 -4.83 -29.02
C GLY A 719 18.21 -5.42 -29.40
N SER A 720 19.17 -5.50 -28.44
CA SER A 720 20.46 -6.18 -28.63
C SER A 720 20.75 -7.22 -27.57
N TYR A 721 19.87 -7.41 -26.61
CA TYR A 721 20.02 -8.36 -25.52
C TYR A 721 20.10 -9.78 -26.05
N ASN A 722 21.18 -10.50 -25.69
CA ASN A 722 21.38 -11.89 -26.05
C ASN A 722 21.69 -12.71 -24.80
N PRO A 723 20.68 -13.34 -24.19
CA PRO A 723 20.85 -14.15 -22.97
C PRO A 723 21.89 -15.25 -23.10
N GLN A 724 22.03 -15.84 -24.29
CA GLN A 724 22.99 -16.93 -24.52
C GLN A 724 24.44 -16.50 -24.30
N GLN A 725 24.78 -15.24 -24.61
CA GLN A 725 26.14 -14.72 -24.35
C GLN A 725 26.50 -14.72 -22.87
N TYR A 726 25.52 -14.43 -21.99
CA TYR A 726 25.72 -14.46 -20.53
C TYR A 726 25.86 -15.89 -20.01
N ILE A 727 25.11 -16.84 -20.58
CA ILE A 727 25.22 -18.27 -20.24
C ILE A 727 26.58 -18.83 -20.68
N ASP A 728 27.00 -18.55 -21.90
CA ASP A 728 28.28 -19.03 -22.45
C ASP A 728 29.49 -18.38 -21.76
N GLY A 729 29.35 -17.15 -21.32
CA GLY A 729 30.40 -16.39 -20.64
C GLY A 729 30.54 -16.70 -19.14
N ASP A 730 29.57 -17.40 -18.54
CA ASP A 730 29.55 -17.70 -17.10
C ASP A 730 29.28 -19.18 -16.82
N PRO A 731 30.35 -19.98 -16.51
CA PRO A 731 30.18 -21.40 -16.21
C PRO A 731 29.24 -21.68 -15.04
N SER A 732 29.15 -20.79 -14.04
CA SER A 732 28.24 -20.93 -12.91
C SER A 732 26.77 -20.77 -13.35
N LEU A 733 26.48 -19.78 -14.19
CA LEU A 733 25.16 -19.56 -14.78
C LEU A 733 24.80 -20.74 -15.68
N ALA A 734 25.71 -21.20 -16.52
CA ALA A 734 25.50 -22.36 -17.39
C ALA A 734 25.10 -23.62 -16.59
N GLN A 735 25.75 -23.87 -15.45
CA GLN A 735 25.39 -24.97 -14.55
C GLN A 735 23.99 -24.78 -13.93
N VAL A 736 23.66 -23.60 -13.50
CA VAL A 736 22.32 -23.28 -12.93
C VAL A 736 21.23 -23.53 -13.97
N ILE A 737 21.41 -23.02 -15.18
CA ILE A 737 20.44 -23.19 -16.27
C ILE A 737 20.32 -24.68 -16.68
N SER A 738 21.47 -25.37 -16.80
CA SER A 738 21.48 -26.81 -17.11
C SER A 738 20.75 -27.63 -16.06
N LEU A 739 20.87 -27.28 -14.77
CA LEU A 739 20.19 -28.00 -13.70
C LEU A 739 18.67 -27.76 -13.73
N LEU A 740 18.25 -26.53 -14.06
CA LEU A 740 16.82 -26.21 -14.28
C LEU A 740 16.26 -26.99 -15.47
N GLU A 741 16.99 -27.07 -16.58
CA GLU A 741 16.59 -27.79 -17.82
C GLU A 741 16.55 -29.30 -17.66
N SER A 742 17.31 -29.86 -16.71
CA SER A 742 17.38 -31.29 -16.45
C SER A 742 16.18 -31.88 -15.70
N ASP A 743 15.16 -31.10 -15.44
CA ASP A 743 14.00 -31.46 -14.60
C ASP A 743 14.34 -31.84 -13.14
N HIS A 744 15.56 -31.52 -12.67
CA HIS A 744 16.01 -31.82 -11.30
C HIS A 744 15.03 -31.28 -10.23
N PHE A 745 14.41 -30.15 -10.49
CA PHE A 745 13.45 -29.49 -9.58
C PHE A 745 11.98 -29.74 -10.01
N SER A 746 11.74 -30.42 -11.11
CA SER A 746 10.38 -30.64 -11.64
C SER A 746 9.59 -31.73 -10.91
N GLY A 747 10.27 -32.52 -10.05
CA GLY A 747 9.64 -33.63 -9.35
C GLY A 747 9.08 -34.68 -10.31
N MET A 748 7.77 -34.94 -10.23
CA MET A 748 7.07 -35.89 -11.12
C MET A 748 6.45 -35.24 -12.35
N GLU A 749 6.75 -33.94 -12.61
CA GLU A 749 6.15 -33.13 -13.67
C GLU A 749 7.21 -32.67 -14.71
N PRO A 750 7.67 -33.54 -15.63
CA PRO A 750 8.72 -33.18 -16.59
C PRO A 750 8.35 -31.96 -17.44
N GLY A 751 9.29 -31.03 -17.61
CA GLY A 751 9.10 -29.83 -18.40
C GLY A 751 8.30 -28.72 -17.68
N LEU A 752 8.00 -28.90 -16.40
CA LEU A 752 7.19 -27.97 -15.59
C LEU A 752 7.67 -26.51 -15.70
N PHE A 753 8.99 -26.29 -15.65
CA PHE A 753 9.58 -24.94 -15.63
C PHE A 753 10.04 -24.44 -17.01
N ARG A 754 9.64 -25.13 -18.07
CA ARG A 754 10.05 -24.77 -19.45
C ARG A 754 9.66 -23.33 -19.78
N GLY A 755 8.45 -22.91 -19.37
CA GLY A 755 8.00 -21.54 -19.58
C GLY A 755 8.90 -20.49 -18.92
N ILE A 756 9.37 -20.73 -17.68
CA ILE A 756 10.35 -19.85 -17.00
C ILE A 756 11.66 -19.81 -17.77
N ILE A 757 12.17 -21.00 -18.17
CA ILE A 757 13.45 -21.15 -18.90
C ILE A 757 13.37 -20.41 -20.25
N ASP A 758 12.32 -20.64 -21.02
CA ASP A 758 12.09 -19.98 -22.31
C ASP A 758 12.01 -18.46 -22.14
N GLY A 759 11.36 -17.98 -21.05
CA GLY A 759 11.27 -16.56 -20.72
C GLY A 759 12.63 -15.91 -20.48
N ILE A 760 13.46 -16.48 -19.63
CA ILE A 760 14.79 -15.91 -19.31
C ILE A 760 15.82 -16.09 -20.43
N ARG A 761 15.60 -17.05 -21.34
CA ARG A 761 16.41 -17.24 -22.57
C ARG A 761 15.92 -16.38 -23.73
N SER A 762 14.79 -15.68 -23.58
CA SER A 762 14.26 -14.82 -24.64
C SER A 762 15.13 -13.56 -24.81
N PRO A 763 15.51 -13.19 -26.04
CA PRO A 763 16.09 -11.87 -26.32
C PRO A 763 15.14 -10.72 -25.98
N ASP A 764 13.84 -11.00 -25.86
CA ASP A 764 12.79 -10.05 -25.52
C ASP A 764 12.48 -10.01 -24.01
N ASP A 765 13.30 -10.69 -23.15
CA ASP A 765 13.14 -10.58 -21.68
C ASP A 765 13.29 -9.12 -21.25
N PRO A 766 12.19 -8.48 -20.81
CA PRO A 766 12.20 -7.07 -20.45
C PRO A 766 12.93 -6.80 -19.12
N TRP A 767 13.23 -7.87 -18.38
CA TRP A 767 13.81 -7.79 -17.04
C TRP A 767 15.31 -8.01 -17.03
N VAL A 768 15.88 -8.44 -18.15
CA VAL A 768 17.32 -8.72 -18.39
C VAL A 768 17.97 -9.53 -17.26
N THR A 769 17.24 -10.53 -16.77
CA THR A 769 17.56 -11.24 -15.52
C THR A 769 18.96 -11.86 -15.54
N LEU A 770 19.37 -12.46 -16.67
CA LEU A 770 20.67 -13.12 -16.78
C LEU A 770 21.84 -12.12 -16.90
N ALA A 771 21.59 -10.90 -17.36
CA ALA A 771 22.64 -9.88 -17.47
C ALA A 771 23.20 -9.47 -16.10
N ASP A 772 22.36 -9.46 -15.08
CA ASP A 772 22.75 -9.07 -13.73
C ASP A 772 23.22 -10.24 -12.85
N PHE A 773 23.15 -11.48 -13.34
CA PHE A 773 23.45 -12.67 -12.52
C PHE A 773 24.87 -12.62 -11.93
N ARG A 774 25.91 -12.36 -12.73
CA ARG A 774 27.30 -12.34 -12.25
C ARG A 774 27.52 -11.26 -11.20
N SER A 775 27.09 -10.04 -11.46
CA SER A 775 27.22 -8.92 -10.52
C SER A 775 26.47 -9.16 -9.21
N TYR A 776 25.32 -9.85 -9.28
CA TYR A 776 24.57 -10.26 -8.10
C TYR A 776 25.31 -11.30 -7.27
N ILE A 777 25.90 -12.35 -7.90
CA ILE A 777 26.73 -13.32 -7.19
C ILE A 777 27.90 -12.64 -6.49
N GLU A 778 28.59 -11.70 -7.15
CA GLU A 778 29.70 -10.94 -6.58
C GLU A 778 29.25 -10.07 -5.40
N ALA A 779 28.06 -9.46 -5.46
CA ALA A 779 27.49 -8.71 -4.34
C ALA A 779 27.16 -9.63 -3.15
N GLN A 780 26.62 -10.81 -3.41
CA GLN A 780 26.36 -11.83 -2.40
C GLN A 780 27.66 -12.31 -1.73
N GLN A 781 28.72 -12.48 -2.48
CA GLN A 781 30.06 -12.84 -1.93
C GLN A 781 30.62 -11.72 -1.04
N ARG A 782 30.42 -10.44 -1.40
CA ARG A 782 30.80 -9.32 -0.54
C ARG A 782 29.97 -9.32 0.77
N ALA A 783 28.68 -9.66 0.71
CA ALA A 783 27.84 -9.80 1.89
C ALA A 783 28.32 -10.94 2.80
N GLU A 784 28.67 -12.10 2.23
CA GLU A 784 29.24 -13.23 2.97
C GLU A 784 30.59 -12.86 3.64
N ALA A 785 31.45 -12.14 2.93
CA ALA A 785 32.73 -11.68 3.46
C ALA A 785 32.54 -10.69 4.64
N ALA A 786 31.55 -9.78 4.53
CA ALA A 786 31.20 -8.87 5.60
C ALA A 786 30.57 -9.61 6.81
N TRP A 787 29.71 -10.61 6.57
CA TRP A 787 29.08 -11.41 7.61
C TRP A 787 30.06 -12.19 8.49
N ARG A 788 31.16 -12.68 7.91
CA ARG A 788 32.22 -13.38 8.70
C ARG A 788 32.86 -12.46 9.75
N ASP A 789 32.88 -11.15 9.54
CA ASP A 789 33.28 -10.13 10.51
C ASP A 789 32.06 -9.58 11.23
N GLN A 790 31.64 -10.25 12.30
CA GLN A 790 30.43 -9.93 13.05
C GLN A 790 30.46 -8.54 13.71
N GLU A 791 31.66 -8.02 14.02
CA GLU A 791 31.78 -6.67 14.54
C GLU A 791 31.54 -5.63 13.45
N ARG A 792 32.09 -5.84 12.25
CA ARG A 792 31.83 -5.02 11.08
C ARG A 792 30.34 -5.07 10.71
N TRP A 793 29.74 -6.28 10.64
CA TRP A 793 28.32 -6.45 10.33
C TRP A 793 27.42 -5.69 11.30
N THR A 794 27.72 -5.77 12.60
CA THR A 794 26.96 -5.05 13.62
C THR A 794 27.06 -3.54 13.43
N ARG A 795 28.24 -3.00 13.14
CA ARG A 795 28.41 -1.58 12.84
C ARG A 795 27.62 -1.16 11.60
N MET A 796 27.63 -1.96 10.53
CA MET A 796 26.81 -1.72 9.32
C MET A 796 25.31 -1.72 9.67
N SER A 797 24.87 -2.68 10.50
CA SER A 797 23.48 -2.79 10.97
C SER A 797 23.03 -1.55 11.74
N VAL A 798 23.81 -1.11 12.75
CA VAL A 798 23.55 0.12 13.51
C VAL A 798 23.51 1.33 12.58
N ARG A 799 24.44 1.42 11.63
CA ARG A 799 24.51 2.55 10.69
C ARG A 799 23.30 2.62 9.77
N ASN A 800 22.79 1.47 9.31
CA ASN A 800 21.54 1.42 8.53
C ASN A 800 20.37 1.98 9.34
N CYS A 801 20.15 1.48 10.56
CA CYS A 801 19.11 2.00 11.45
C CYS A 801 19.30 3.51 11.74
N ALA A 802 20.51 3.93 12.11
CA ALA A 802 20.85 5.32 12.42
C ALA A 802 20.62 6.29 11.25
N SER A 803 20.66 5.78 10.01
CA SER A 803 20.46 6.58 8.80
C SER A 803 19.01 6.63 8.34
N SER A 804 18.08 5.94 9.02
CA SER A 804 16.69 5.78 8.58
C SER A 804 15.79 7.00 8.84
N GLY A 805 16.29 8.04 9.49
CA GLY A 805 15.51 9.25 9.83
C GLY A 805 14.82 9.90 8.62
N GLY A 806 15.50 9.95 7.47
CA GLY A 806 14.95 10.48 6.23
C GLY A 806 13.84 9.62 5.58
N PHE A 807 13.60 8.41 6.08
CA PHE A 807 12.61 7.47 5.50
C PHE A 807 11.38 7.29 6.39
N SER A 808 11.11 8.26 7.27
CA SER A 808 9.87 8.37 8.03
C SER A 808 8.75 8.97 7.18
N THR A 809 7.53 8.44 7.30
CA THR A 809 6.36 9.09 6.71
C THR A 809 6.05 10.44 7.35
N ASP A 810 6.52 10.72 8.55
CA ASP A 810 6.38 12.06 9.17
C ASP A 810 7.14 13.11 8.35
N ARG A 811 8.37 12.78 7.90
CA ARG A 811 9.12 13.63 6.96
C ARG A 811 8.37 13.77 5.63
N THR A 812 7.91 12.65 5.06
CA THR A 812 7.20 12.64 3.77
C THR A 812 5.94 13.51 3.84
N ILE A 813 5.12 13.35 4.87
CA ILE A 813 3.89 14.14 5.07
C ILE A 813 4.22 15.62 5.34
N GLY A 814 5.29 15.89 6.07
CA GLY A 814 5.80 17.27 6.23
C GLY A 814 6.07 17.94 4.89
N GLU A 815 6.70 17.23 3.93
CA GLU A 815 6.96 17.74 2.57
C GLU A 815 5.69 17.84 1.72
N TYR A 816 4.76 16.88 1.80
CA TYR A 816 3.44 17.04 1.17
C TYR A 816 2.71 18.27 1.71
N ASN A 817 2.79 18.49 3.02
CA ASN A 817 2.13 19.64 3.64
C ASN A 817 2.76 20.97 3.24
N SER A 818 4.10 21.06 3.26
CA SER A 818 4.80 22.31 2.91
C SER A 818 4.60 22.71 1.46
N ASP A 819 4.58 21.75 0.53
CA ASP A 819 4.67 22.03 -0.90
C ASP A 819 3.32 21.89 -1.64
N ILE A 820 2.36 21.13 -1.09
CA ILE A 820 1.13 20.77 -1.81
C ILE A 820 -0.12 21.14 -0.99
N TRP A 821 -0.20 20.66 0.26
CA TRP A 821 -1.46 20.74 1.03
C TRP A 821 -1.64 22.06 1.76
N HIS A 822 -0.59 22.59 2.33
CA HIS A 822 -0.57 23.85 3.10
C HIS A 822 -1.61 23.87 4.23
N LEU A 823 -1.63 22.81 5.04
CA LEU A 823 -2.51 22.66 6.19
C LEU A 823 -1.87 23.26 7.43
N ASP A 824 -2.68 23.87 8.26
CA ASP A 824 -2.29 24.27 9.61
C ASP A 824 -2.55 23.11 10.58
N PRO A 825 -1.58 22.72 11.43
CA PRO A 825 -1.82 21.73 12.48
C PRO A 825 -2.94 22.18 13.43
N LEU A 826 -3.73 21.21 13.88
CA LEU A 826 -4.88 21.45 14.78
C LEU A 826 -4.47 21.65 16.25
N VAL A 827 -3.24 21.36 16.61
CA VAL A 827 -2.65 21.42 17.96
C VAL A 827 -1.48 22.36 18.00
#